data_871f1660f0fa09a0a1a8621d4e04de7a
#
_entry.id   871f1660f0fa09a0a1a8621d4e04de7a
#
_cell.length_a   1.000
_cell.length_b   1.000
_cell.length_c   1.000
_cell.angle_alpha   90.00
_cell.angle_beta   90.00
_cell.angle_gamma   90.00
#
_symmetry.space_group_name_H-M   'P 1'
#
loop_
_entity.id
_entity.type
_entity.pdbx_description
1 polymer ?
#
loop_
_entity_poly.entity_id
_entity_poly.type
_entity_poly.pdbx_seq_one_letter_code
_entity_poly.pdbx_strand_id
1 'polypeptide(L)'
;MSLFRPRVLAAALAFTASSAFAHTNERGLDPQNFDEAVGACTDFFQHANGGWLKSNPIPPEYSQWSLDDELRERNLALLREMLEDAAKKPAEPGTNLRKIGDFYATAMDENAIGAAGYAPIQQRLARVDGLHTSADVAALIRDWHAEGIPTLFDFGPESDMKNASMVIAYATQGGLGMPDRYYYLRGDAKSKALLAKYRAHVARMLGLVAQKNADAQAGWVLDLETQLAKASLDRVALREPENSYHIFTVEDADAKTPHFPWTSFYGAIGHAEVDRFSLAQPDFFAAADKALAEVPVTHWQAYLRWHLVNFAAPFLSDPFVNADFDFYARTLRGTEQLKPRWKRAIDATNEALGFAVGEAYVARTFPPEAKQRAEKLVADLKTALRARIAGLDWMADATKKSAYAKLDTLRPKIGYPDKWRDYSALQIARVSYFDNVLAAVGFESRRQFAKIDKPVDRDEWGMLPQTVNAYYNPLQNEIVFPAAQMQPPYFDAQADDALNYGGIGAVIGHEMLHGFDDQGSRFDAEGNLRDWWTGTDRKQFDARTEKLMKQFDAYVPIDDLHINGKLTLGENIADLGGLQVAWDAFKLATSNQSPEKRDGFTPAQRFFLSFAQSWRTQQRPEALRLQVQSNEHAPAKYRVDGPVSNLPEFASAFTCAPPQPMARPQDQRVVIW
;
A
#
# COMPACT_ATOMS: atom_id res chain seq x y z
N MET A 1 63.42 -24.90 -42.31
CA MET A 1 63.01 -23.48 -42.27
C MET A 1 61.75 -23.39 -41.45
N SER A 2 61.92 -22.83 -40.27
CA SER A 2 60.94 -22.72 -39.21
C SER A 2 60.04 -21.51 -39.46
N LEU A 3 58.72 -21.67 -39.32
CA LEU A 3 57.77 -20.57 -39.30
C LEU A 3 57.07 -20.55 -37.94
N PHE A 4 57.42 -19.58 -37.14
CA PHE A 4 56.76 -19.18 -35.88
C PHE A 4 55.36 -18.62 -36.16
N ARG A 5 54.35 -19.11 -35.44
CA ARG A 5 53.04 -18.46 -35.28
C ARG A 5 52.94 -17.91 -33.87
N PRO A 6 52.58 -16.64 -33.67
CA PRO A 6 52.33 -16.12 -32.34
C PRO A 6 50.93 -16.55 -31.84
N ARG A 7 50.89 -17.09 -30.61
CA ARG A 7 49.66 -17.32 -29.85
C ARG A 7 49.24 -16.01 -29.23
N VAL A 8 48.11 -15.47 -29.62
CA VAL A 8 47.40 -14.42 -28.93
C VAL A 8 46.72 -15.01 -27.72
N LEU A 9 47.19 -14.69 -26.50
CA LEU A 9 46.46 -14.94 -25.25
C LEU A 9 45.37 -13.88 -25.13
N ALA A 10 44.11 -14.25 -25.30
CA ALA A 10 42.99 -13.45 -24.89
C ALA A 10 42.76 -13.66 -23.38
N ALA A 11 43.18 -12.70 -22.56
CA ALA A 11 42.78 -12.66 -21.15
C ALA A 11 41.36 -12.24 -21.04
N ALA A 12 40.46 -13.18 -20.76
CA ALA A 12 39.09 -12.89 -20.35
C ALA A 12 39.11 -12.38 -18.91
N LEU A 13 38.99 -11.07 -18.72
CA LEU A 13 38.68 -10.48 -17.44
C LEU A 13 37.21 -10.80 -17.10
N ALA A 14 37.01 -11.83 -16.31
CA ALA A 14 35.75 -12.06 -15.62
C ALA A 14 35.59 -11.00 -14.54
N PHE A 15 34.79 -9.98 -14.80
CA PHE A 15 34.29 -9.12 -13.76
C PHE A 15 33.26 -9.94 -12.93
N THR A 16 33.74 -10.58 -11.87
CA THR A 16 32.88 -11.00 -10.77
C THR A 16 32.48 -9.74 -10.01
N ALA A 17 31.32 -9.19 -10.34
CA ALA A 17 30.64 -8.27 -9.46
C ALA A 17 30.14 -9.06 -8.23
N SER A 18 31.05 -9.30 -7.29
CA SER A 18 30.67 -9.60 -5.92
C SER A 18 30.09 -8.31 -5.36
N SER A 19 28.76 -8.18 -5.41
CA SER A 19 28.05 -7.27 -4.51
C SER A 19 28.32 -7.78 -3.09
N ALA A 20 29.38 -7.26 -2.48
CA ALA A 20 29.58 -7.34 -1.06
C ALA A 20 28.45 -6.53 -0.42
N PHE A 21 27.34 -7.21 -0.09
CA PHE A 21 26.48 -6.74 0.97
C PHE A 21 27.36 -6.71 2.22
N ALA A 22 27.84 -5.52 2.56
CA ALA A 22 28.50 -5.31 3.83
C ALA A 22 27.55 -5.84 4.90
N HIS A 23 27.98 -6.82 5.69
CA HIS A 23 27.26 -7.23 6.88
C HIS A 23 27.23 -6.00 7.79
N THR A 24 26.13 -5.23 7.69
CA THR A 24 25.80 -4.22 8.67
C THR A 24 25.74 -4.91 10.04
N ASN A 25 26.12 -4.22 11.07
CA ASN A 25 26.03 -4.72 12.44
C ASN A 25 24.53 -4.78 12.79
N GLU A 26 23.86 -5.85 12.34
CA GLU A 26 22.39 -6.01 12.33
C GLU A 26 21.77 -5.92 13.74
N ARG A 27 22.58 -5.94 14.79
CA ARG A 27 22.16 -5.95 16.20
C ARG A 27 22.39 -4.63 16.95
N GLY A 28 22.75 -3.56 16.28
CA GLY A 28 23.02 -2.26 16.88
C GLY A 28 22.76 -1.10 15.95
N LEU A 29 22.97 0.12 16.43
CA LEU A 29 23.01 1.29 15.58
C LEU A 29 24.27 1.23 14.72
N ASP A 30 24.10 1.40 13.40
CA ASP A 30 25.25 1.46 12.48
C ASP A 30 25.82 2.89 12.46
N PRO A 31 27.06 3.13 12.93
CA PRO A 31 27.68 4.45 12.92
C PRO A 31 27.81 5.05 11.52
N GLN A 32 27.87 4.23 10.47
CA GLN A 32 27.97 4.69 9.08
C GLN A 32 26.70 5.38 8.58
N ASN A 33 25.58 5.17 9.25
CA ASN A 33 24.32 5.81 8.87
C ASN A 33 24.26 7.29 9.28
N PHE A 34 25.09 7.73 10.25
CA PHE A 34 25.00 9.08 10.78
C PHE A 34 25.66 10.12 9.86
N ASP A 35 25.15 11.34 9.91
CA ASP A 35 25.79 12.55 9.44
C ASP A 35 26.18 13.42 10.65
N GLU A 36 27.39 13.25 11.14
CA GLU A 36 27.90 13.99 12.31
C GLU A 36 28.05 15.51 12.06
N ALA A 37 28.04 15.94 10.78
CA ALA A 37 28.11 17.36 10.44
C ALA A 37 26.78 18.08 10.71
N VAL A 38 25.68 17.34 10.81
CA VAL A 38 24.35 17.88 11.09
C VAL A 38 23.97 17.55 12.54
N GLY A 39 23.69 18.57 13.35
CA GLY A 39 23.29 18.36 14.75
C GLY A 39 21.89 17.77 14.87
N ALA A 40 21.70 16.82 15.81
CA ALA A 40 20.41 16.18 16.09
C ALA A 40 19.28 17.19 16.38
N CYS A 41 19.60 18.36 16.93
CA CYS A 41 18.66 19.42 17.24
C CYS A 41 18.29 20.33 16.04
N THR A 42 18.99 20.16 14.91
CA THR A 42 18.79 20.95 13.68
C THR A 42 17.94 20.20 12.67
N ASP A 43 18.28 18.95 12.39
CA ASP A 43 17.60 18.06 11.45
C ASP A 43 17.89 16.63 11.89
N PHE A 44 16.94 16.02 12.59
CA PHE A 44 17.16 14.72 13.21
C PHE A 44 17.16 13.59 12.18
N PHE A 45 16.32 13.69 11.15
CA PHE A 45 16.32 12.73 10.06
C PHE A 45 17.68 12.69 9.37
N GLN A 46 18.24 13.85 9.00
CA GLN A 46 19.54 13.96 8.35
C GLN A 46 20.66 13.49 9.28
N HIS A 47 20.61 13.88 10.56
CA HIS A 47 21.59 13.43 11.56
C HIS A 47 21.68 11.91 11.64
N ALA A 48 20.52 11.24 11.75
CA ALA A 48 20.45 9.79 11.94
C ALA A 48 20.71 8.98 10.65
N ASN A 49 20.48 9.57 9.47
CA ASN A 49 20.44 8.83 8.20
C ASN A 49 21.37 9.39 7.10
N GLY A 50 21.99 10.55 7.29
CA GLY A 50 22.71 11.23 6.20
C GLY A 50 23.88 10.46 5.62
N GLY A 51 24.58 9.65 6.44
CA GLY A 51 25.61 8.73 5.96
C GLY A 51 25.03 7.61 5.09
N TRP A 52 23.91 7.02 5.52
CA TRP A 52 23.20 6.02 4.74
C TRP A 52 22.68 6.59 3.42
N LEU A 53 22.05 7.77 3.42
CA LEU A 53 21.56 8.44 2.22
C LEU A 53 22.68 8.67 1.20
N LYS A 54 23.87 9.01 1.67
CA LYS A 54 25.05 9.24 0.82
C LYS A 54 25.62 7.95 0.23
N SER A 55 25.61 6.86 1.00
CA SER A 55 26.24 5.58 0.63
C SER A 55 25.31 4.62 -0.13
N ASN A 56 24.00 4.86 -0.12
CA ASN A 56 22.99 3.98 -0.72
C ASN A 56 22.18 4.71 -1.80
N PRO A 57 22.74 4.96 -3.01
CA PRO A 57 22.01 5.59 -4.09
C PRO A 57 20.81 4.74 -4.51
N ILE A 58 19.75 5.39 -4.98
CA ILE A 58 18.55 4.69 -5.44
C ILE A 58 18.91 3.77 -6.63
N PRO A 59 18.69 2.44 -6.53
CA PRO A 59 18.94 1.56 -7.65
C PRO A 59 18.05 1.93 -8.87
N PRO A 60 18.52 1.70 -10.12
CA PRO A 60 17.83 2.20 -11.31
C PRO A 60 16.42 1.62 -11.51
N GLU A 61 16.13 0.44 -10.95
CA GLU A 61 14.82 -0.21 -11.00
C GLU A 61 13.83 0.26 -9.91
N TYR A 62 14.25 1.23 -9.08
CA TYR A 62 13.43 1.80 -7.99
C TYR A 62 13.18 3.29 -8.19
N SER A 63 12.01 3.75 -7.75
CA SER A 63 11.68 5.18 -7.67
C SER A 63 12.04 5.80 -6.32
N GLN A 64 12.30 4.96 -5.34
CA GLN A 64 12.80 5.28 -4.00
C GLN A 64 13.70 4.17 -3.50
N TRP A 65 14.45 4.44 -2.43
CA TRP A 65 15.22 3.44 -1.72
C TRP A 65 15.10 3.69 -0.22
N SER A 66 14.69 2.68 0.50
CA SER A 66 14.36 2.76 1.93
C SER A 66 14.78 1.51 2.67
N LEU A 67 14.66 1.52 4.00
CA LEU A 67 14.79 0.31 4.81
C LEU A 67 13.83 -0.79 4.35
N ASP A 68 12.58 -0.44 4.05
CA ASP A 68 11.60 -1.40 3.54
C ASP A 68 12.04 -2.03 2.22
N ASP A 69 12.65 -1.24 1.32
CA ASP A 69 13.14 -1.75 0.05
C ASP A 69 14.34 -2.69 0.24
N GLU A 70 15.23 -2.41 1.20
CA GLU A 70 16.30 -3.33 1.61
C GLU A 70 15.74 -4.66 2.13
N LEU A 71 14.70 -4.61 2.97
CA LEU A 71 14.02 -5.81 3.48
C LEU A 71 13.34 -6.59 2.36
N ARG A 72 12.65 -5.89 1.46
CA ARG A 72 12.02 -6.51 0.28
C ARG A 72 13.04 -7.20 -0.61
N GLU A 73 14.21 -6.60 -0.84
CA GLU A 73 15.27 -7.23 -1.63
C GLU A 73 15.81 -8.51 -0.97
N ARG A 74 16.02 -8.51 0.34
CA ARG A 74 16.40 -9.72 1.08
C ARG A 74 15.33 -10.81 0.95
N ASN A 75 14.06 -10.44 1.09
CA ASN A 75 12.94 -11.37 0.93
C ASN A 75 12.84 -11.89 -0.50
N LEU A 76 13.05 -11.03 -1.52
CA LEU A 76 13.03 -11.43 -2.92
C LEU A 76 14.10 -12.48 -3.24
N ALA A 77 15.29 -12.39 -2.65
CA ALA A 77 16.34 -13.40 -2.84
C ALA A 77 15.90 -14.78 -2.31
N LEU A 78 15.29 -14.82 -1.13
CA LEU A 78 14.73 -16.06 -0.55
C LEU A 78 13.56 -16.60 -1.37
N LEU A 79 12.61 -15.74 -1.73
CA LEU A 79 11.44 -16.11 -2.53
C LEU A 79 11.86 -16.64 -3.90
N ARG A 80 12.88 -16.05 -4.52
CA ARG A 80 13.45 -16.53 -5.77
C ARG A 80 13.92 -17.96 -5.65
N GLU A 81 14.75 -18.28 -4.65
CA GLU A 81 15.23 -19.65 -4.40
C GLU A 81 14.06 -20.63 -4.27
N MET A 82 13.05 -20.26 -3.45
CA MET A 82 11.87 -21.11 -3.19
C MET A 82 11.06 -21.39 -4.46
N LEU A 83 10.80 -20.34 -5.26
CA LEU A 83 9.97 -20.44 -6.47
C LEU A 83 10.71 -21.15 -7.61
N GLU A 84 12.01 -20.91 -7.77
CA GLU A 84 12.84 -21.64 -8.73
C GLU A 84 12.92 -23.12 -8.39
N ASP A 85 13.04 -23.48 -7.11
CA ASP A 85 13.04 -24.88 -6.68
C ASP A 85 11.68 -25.54 -6.94
N ALA A 86 10.58 -24.88 -6.63
CA ALA A 86 9.23 -25.38 -6.91
C ALA A 86 8.98 -25.56 -8.42
N ALA A 87 9.52 -24.67 -9.26
CA ALA A 87 9.41 -24.76 -10.72
C ALA A 87 10.25 -25.89 -11.31
N LYS A 88 11.48 -26.12 -10.79
CA LYS A 88 12.42 -27.16 -11.26
C LYS A 88 12.06 -28.57 -10.78
N LYS A 89 11.46 -28.69 -9.59
CA LYS A 89 11.11 -29.96 -8.94
C LYS A 89 9.60 -30.01 -8.71
N PRO A 90 8.78 -30.29 -9.73
CA PRO A 90 7.33 -30.24 -9.61
C PRO A 90 6.84 -31.18 -8.50
N ALA A 91 6.08 -30.65 -7.56
CA ALA A 91 5.41 -31.43 -6.52
C ALA A 91 4.20 -32.19 -7.10
N GLU A 92 3.53 -32.99 -6.27
CA GLU A 92 2.33 -33.74 -6.65
C GLU A 92 1.24 -32.81 -7.21
N PRO A 93 0.52 -33.26 -8.26
CA PRO A 93 -0.56 -32.48 -8.87
C PRO A 93 -1.60 -32.03 -7.83
N GLY A 94 -2.09 -30.80 -7.98
CA GLY A 94 -3.12 -30.23 -7.10
C GLY A 94 -2.60 -29.58 -5.81
N THR A 95 -1.35 -29.83 -5.41
CA THR A 95 -0.77 -29.18 -4.22
C THR A 95 -0.47 -27.70 -4.46
N ASN A 96 -0.47 -26.89 -3.40
CA ASN A 96 -0.10 -25.47 -3.46
C ASN A 96 1.32 -25.29 -4.04
N LEU A 97 2.27 -26.12 -3.61
CA LEU A 97 3.64 -26.07 -4.10
C LEU A 97 3.73 -26.34 -5.62
N ARG A 98 2.90 -27.24 -6.15
CA ARG A 98 2.79 -27.48 -7.58
C ARG A 98 2.25 -26.25 -8.33
N LYS A 99 1.16 -25.65 -7.83
CA LYS A 99 0.56 -24.44 -8.42
C LYS A 99 1.52 -23.26 -8.44
N ILE A 100 2.25 -23.03 -7.35
CA ILE A 100 3.30 -22.01 -7.24
C ILE A 100 4.37 -22.20 -8.29
N GLY A 101 4.92 -23.43 -8.39
CA GLY A 101 5.97 -23.76 -9.35
C GLY A 101 5.51 -23.63 -10.80
N ASP A 102 4.29 -24.05 -11.12
CA ASP A 102 3.73 -23.97 -12.48
C ASP A 102 3.43 -22.51 -12.87
N PHE A 103 2.88 -21.71 -11.96
CA PHE A 103 2.64 -20.28 -12.20
C PHE A 103 3.95 -19.54 -12.47
N TYR A 104 4.93 -19.67 -11.56
CA TYR A 104 6.23 -19.04 -11.69
C TYR A 104 6.96 -19.46 -12.97
N ALA A 105 6.92 -20.75 -13.33
CA ALA A 105 7.54 -21.25 -14.55
C ALA A 105 6.94 -20.60 -15.81
N THR A 106 5.61 -20.44 -15.88
CA THR A 106 4.97 -19.76 -17.02
C THR A 106 5.27 -18.25 -17.02
N ALA A 107 5.37 -17.63 -15.86
CA ALA A 107 5.76 -16.24 -15.73
C ALA A 107 7.22 -15.99 -16.20
N MET A 108 8.10 -16.98 -16.11
CA MET A 108 9.50 -16.89 -16.52
C MET A 108 9.72 -17.28 -17.99
N ASP A 109 8.73 -17.82 -18.70
CA ASP A 109 8.87 -18.26 -20.11
C ASP A 109 8.70 -17.08 -21.07
N GLU A 110 9.75 -16.25 -21.18
CA GLU A 110 9.78 -15.08 -22.08
C GLU A 110 9.57 -15.46 -23.55
N ASN A 111 10.02 -16.67 -23.98
CA ASN A 111 9.84 -17.11 -25.34
C ASN A 111 8.35 -17.38 -25.66
N ALA A 112 7.67 -18.11 -24.80
CA ALA A 112 6.23 -18.37 -24.98
C ALA A 112 5.40 -17.08 -24.91
N ILE A 113 5.71 -16.19 -23.95
CA ILE A 113 5.04 -14.89 -23.82
C ILE A 113 5.29 -14.01 -25.05
N GLY A 114 6.54 -13.94 -25.52
CA GLY A 114 6.90 -13.18 -26.70
C GLY A 114 6.21 -13.68 -27.97
N ALA A 115 6.17 -15.02 -28.15
CA ALA A 115 5.48 -15.65 -29.29
C ALA A 115 3.96 -15.41 -29.26
N ALA A 116 3.34 -15.39 -28.06
CA ALA A 116 1.91 -15.15 -27.91
C ALA A 116 1.51 -13.70 -28.24
N GLY A 117 2.42 -12.72 -28.05
CA GLY A 117 2.13 -11.29 -28.29
C GLY A 117 0.91 -10.81 -27.49
N TYR A 118 -0.15 -10.36 -28.18
CA TYR A 118 -1.45 -10.02 -27.57
C TYR A 118 -2.57 -11.05 -27.85
N ALA A 119 -2.23 -12.19 -28.44
CA ALA A 119 -3.20 -13.26 -28.71
C ALA A 119 -4.03 -13.65 -27.47
N PRO A 120 -3.48 -13.67 -26.24
CA PRO A 120 -4.24 -14.02 -25.04
C PRO A 120 -5.46 -13.12 -24.76
N ILE A 121 -5.46 -11.88 -25.25
CA ILE A 121 -6.59 -10.95 -25.07
C ILE A 121 -7.46 -10.77 -26.31
N GLN A 122 -7.14 -11.42 -27.44
CA GLN A 122 -7.85 -11.21 -28.71
C GLN A 122 -9.36 -11.52 -28.63
N GLN A 123 -9.75 -12.59 -27.93
CA GLN A 123 -11.15 -12.93 -27.77
C GLN A 123 -11.92 -11.83 -27.02
N ARG A 124 -11.30 -11.22 -26.00
CA ARG A 124 -11.89 -10.11 -25.25
C ARG A 124 -11.94 -8.83 -26.07
N LEU A 125 -10.92 -8.56 -26.88
CA LEU A 125 -10.94 -7.45 -27.83
C LEU A 125 -12.07 -7.61 -28.86
N ALA A 126 -12.30 -8.82 -29.38
CA ALA A 126 -13.43 -9.10 -30.28
C ALA A 126 -14.80 -8.88 -29.63
N ARG A 127 -14.95 -9.11 -28.31
CA ARG A 127 -16.19 -8.72 -27.58
C ARG A 127 -16.39 -7.21 -27.59
N VAL A 128 -15.31 -6.43 -27.43
CA VAL A 128 -15.37 -4.95 -27.51
C VAL A 128 -15.76 -4.51 -28.92
N ASP A 129 -15.20 -5.12 -29.97
CA ASP A 129 -15.52 -4.80 -31.36
C ASP A 129 -16.98 -5.09 -31.70
N GLY A 130 -17.60 -6.06 -31.02
CA GLY A 130 -19.00 -6.48 -31.19
C GLY A 130 -20.04 -5.60 -30.48
N LEU A 131 -19.64 -4.52 -29.79
CA LEU A 131 -20.60 -3.62 -29.10
C LEU A 131 -21.31 -2.70 -30.10
N HIS A 132 -22.63 -2.60 -30.01
CA HIS A 132 -23.44 -1.77 -30.88
C HIS A 132 -24.36 -0.81 -30.14
N THR A 133 -24.70 -1.10 -28.88
CA THR A 133 -25.62 -0.31 -28.06
C THR A 133 -25.03 -0.02 -26.68
N SER A 134 -25.58 0.98 -25.97
CA SER A 134 -25.22 1.23 -24.55
C SER A 134 -25.51 0.00 -23.68
N ALA A 135 -26.55 -0.75 -23.96
CA ALA A 135 -26.87 -1.99 -23.23
C ALA A 135 -25.78 -3.06 -23.41
N ASP A 136 -25.19 -3.17 -24.62
CA ASP A 136 -24.04 -4.07 -24.84
C ASP A 136 -22.82 -3.62 -24.04
N VAL A 137 -22.58 -2.30 -23.95
CA VAL A 137 -21.49 -1.71 -23.15
C VAL A 137 -21.68 -2.06 -21.67
N ALA A 138 -22.87 -1.82 -21.11
CA ALA A 138 -23.19 -2.13 -19.72
C ALA A 138 -23.07 -3.64 -19.42
N ALA A 139 -23.53 -4.48 -20.35
CA ALA A 139 -23.39 -5.93 -20.23
C ALA A 139 -21.94 -6.38 -20.22
N LEU A 140 -21.08 -5.80 -21.06
CA LEU A 140 -19.65 -6.15 -21.09
C LEU A 140 -18.92 -5.70 -19.82
N ILE A 141 -19.21 -4.51 -19.29
CA ILE A 141 -18.67 -4.03 -18.00
C ILE A 141 -19.06 -5.00 -16.89
N ARG A 142 -20.33 -5.36 -16.77
CA ARG A 142 -20.85 -6.36 -15.83
C ARG A 142 -20.09 -7.70 -15.92
N ASP A 143 -19.98 -8.24 -17.12
CA ASP A 143 -19.32 -9.53 -17.36
C ASP A 143 -17.82 -9.49 -16.98
N TRP A 144 -17.14 -8.39 -17.27
CA TRP A 144 -15.74 -8.23 -16.89
C TRP A 144 -15.53 -8.11 -15.38
N HIS A 145 -16.43 -7.44 -14.67
CA HIS A 145 -16.43 -7.47 -13.20
C HIS A 145 -16.60 -8.90 -12.66
N ALA A 146 -17.52 -9.69 -13.25
CA ALA A 146 -17.70 -11.08 -12.86
C ALA A 146 -16.48 -11.97 -13.17
N GLU A 147 -15.72 -11.64 -14.21
CA GLU A 147 -14.42 -12.25 -14.55
C GLU A 147 -13.26 -11.74 -13.66
N GLY A 148 -13.47 -10.68 -12.87
CA GLY A 148 -12.47 -10.03 -12.03
C GLY A 148 -11.62 -8.98 -12.76
N ILE A 149 -12.07 -8.49 -13.92
CA ILE A 149 -11.42 -7.41 -14.68
C ILE A 149 -12.14 -6.10 -14.34
N PRO A 150 -11.57 -5.21 -13.51
CA PRO A 150 -12.22 -3.97 -13.08
C PRO A 150 -12.30 -2.99 -14.26
N THR A 151 -13.46 -2.35 -14.40
CA THR A 151 -13.70 -1.32 -15.41
C THR A 151 -14.77 -0.36 -14.91
N LEU A 152 -14.67 0.90 -15.25
CA LEU A 152 -15.61 1.99 -14.96
C LEU A 152 -15.74 2.34 -13.46
N PHE A 153 -15.81 1.38 -12.57
CA PHE A 153 -15.91 1.59 -11.12
C PHE A 153 -15.18 0.45 -10.38
N ASP A 154 -14.95 0.61 -9.09
CA ASP A 154 -14.44 -0.45 -8.23
C ASP A 154 -15.60 -1.11 -7.48
N PHE A 155 -15.50 -2.44 -7.25
CA PHE A 155 -16.52 -3.21 -6.58
C PHE A 155 -15.90 -4.30 -5.71
N GLY A 156 -16.36 -4.39 -4.47
CA GLY A 156 -15.91 -5.44 -3.56
C GLY A 156 -16.72 -5.53 -2.28
N PRO A 157 -16.59 -6.66 -1.56
CA PRO A 157 -17.16 -6.85 -0.24
C PRO A 157 -16.29 -6.19 0.83
N GLU A 158 -16.94 -5.59 1.82
CA GLU A 158 -16.31 -5.08 3.04
C GLU A 158 -17.30 -5.19 4.20
N SER A 159 -16.82 -5.10 5.43
CA SER A 159 -17.70 -5.04 6.60
C SER A 159 -18.68 -3.87 6.49
N ASP A 160 -19.93 -4.09 6.88
CA ASP A 160 -20.93 -3.02 6.93
C ASP A 160 -20.56 -2.00 8.00
N MET A 161 -20.33 -0.74 7.63
CA MET A 161 -19.92 0.32 8.57
C MET A 161 -20.91 0.53 9.72
N LYS A 162 -22.17 0.12 9.60
CA LYS A 162 -23.18 0.23 10.67
C LYS A 162 -23.44 -1.08 11.40
N ASN A 163 -22.95 -2.20 10.85
CA ASN A 163 -22.99 -3.53 11.45
C ASN A 163 -21.73 -4.31 11.07
N ALA A 164 -20.61 -3.97 11.67
CA ALA A 164 -19.27 -4.49 11.33
C ALA A 164 -19.10 -6.02 11.48
N SER A 165 -20.13 -6.72 12.02
CA SER A 165 -20.15 -8.18 12.08
C SER A 165 -20.61 -8.85 10.77
N MET A 166 -21.14 -8.08 9.83
CA MET A 166 -21.63 -8.56 8.54
C MET A 166 -20.89 -7.91 7.38
N VAL A 167 -20.79 -8.62 6.28
CA VAL A 167 -20.19 -8.13 5.03
C VAL A 167 -21.31 -7.66 4.09
N ILE A 168 -21.14 -6.47 3.51
CA ILE A 168 -21.95 -6.00 2.38
C ILE A 168 -21.07 -5.69 1.18
N ALA A 169 -21.68 -5.47 0.02
CA ALA A 169 -20.95 -5.00 -1.15
C ALA A 169 -20.85 -3.46 -1.14
N TYR A 170 -19.73 -2.96 -1.69
CA TYR A 170 -19.51 -1.55 -1.97
C TYR A 170 -19.19 -1.38 -3.45
N ALA A 171 -19.90 -0.49 -4.12
CA ALA A 171 -19.54 0.01 -5.43
C ALA A 171 -18.98 1.42 -5.26
N THR A 172 -17.74 1.66 -5.68
CA THR A 172 -17.03 2.92 -5.49
C THR A 172 -16.57 3.52 -6.82
N GLN A 173 -16.35 4.82 -6.83
CA GLN A 173 -15.81 5.51 -7.99
C GLN A 173 -14.50 4.89 -8.48
N GLY A 174 -14.30 4.83 -9.81
CA GLY A 174 -13.13 4.22 -10.44
C GLY A 174 -12.99 4.63 -11.91
N GLY A 175 -12.44 3.73 -12.72
CA GLY A 175 -12.41 3.87 -14.19
C GLY A 175 -11.46 4.90 -14.73
N LEU A 176 -10.48 5.38 -13.96
CA LEU A 176 -9.43 6.29 -14.40
C LEU A 176 -8.12 5.53 -14.66
N GLY A 177 -7.42 5.88 -15.73
CA GLY A 177 -6.10 5.31 -16.00
C GLY A 177 -4.95 6.05 -15.32
N MET A 178 -5.18 7.28 -14.81
CA MET A 178 -4.24 8.05 -13.99
C MET A 178 -4.57 7.85 -12.50
N PRO A 179 -3.59 8.03 -11.58
CA PRO A 179 -3.75 7.72 -10.16
C PRO A 179 -4.82 8.52 -9.42
N ASP A 180 -5.22 9.70 -9.92
CA ASP A 180 -6.15 10.59 -9.25
C ASP A 180 -6.85 11.54 -10.24
N ARG A 181 -8.05 12.01 -9.87
CA ARG A 181 -8.83 12.98 -10.66
C ARG A 181 -8.09 14.27 -10.99
N TYR A 182 -7.20 14.73 -10.12
CA TYR A 182 -6.47 15.99 -10.33
C TYR A 182 -5.56 15.97 -11.55
N TYR A 183 -5.07 14.79 -11.97
CA TYR A 183 -4.28 14.65 -13.19
C TYR A 183 -5.05 15.07 -14.45
N TYR A 184 -6.38 14.96 -14.42
CA TYR A 184 -7.26 15.37 -15.54
C TYR A 184 -7.70 16.83 -15.43
N LEU A 185 -7.77 17.39 -14.22
CA LEU A 185 -8.48 18.64 -13.96
C LEU A 185 -7.58 19.86 -13.74
N ARG A 186 -6.29 19.65 -13.43
CA ARG A 186 -5.35 20.74 -13.21
C ARG A 186 -5.01 21.48 -14.51
N GLY A 187 -5.01 22.82 -14.43
CA GLY A 187 -4.79 23.70 -15.58
C GLY A 187 -3.36 24.19 -15.79
N ASP A 188 -2.43 23.85 -14.88
CA ASP A 188 -1.04 24.28 -14.97
C ASP A 188 -0.27 23.58 -16.11
N ALA A 189 0.84 24.18 -16.55
CA ALA A 189 1.59 23.70 -17.71
C ALA A 189 2.20 22.29 -17.48
N LYS A 190 2.67 21.97 -16.26
CA LYS A 190 3.26 20.65 -15.94
C LYS A 190 2.20 19.56 -16.00
N SER A 191 1.02 19.82 -15.42
CA SER A 191 -0.11 18.87 -15.42
C SER A 191 -0.64 18.62 -16.84
N LYS A 192 -0.77 19.67 -17.65
CA LYS A 192 -1.17 19.53 -19.07
C LYS A 192 -0.15 18.75 -19.89
N ALA A 193 1.14 18.96 -19.66
CA ALA A 193 2.19 18.20 -20.33
C ALA A 193 2.18 16.72 -19.95
N LEU A 194 1.91 16.41 -18.68
CA LEU A 194 1.77 15.04 -18.21
C LEU A 194 0.54 14.35 -18.80
N LEU A 195 -0.59 15.04 -18.85
CA LEU A 195 -1.81 14.54 -19.47
C LEU A 195 -1.64 14.27 -20.97
N ALA A 196 -0.87 15.10 -21.68
CA ALA A 196 -0.50 14.87 -23.07
C ALA A 196 0.37 13.61 -23.23
N LYS A 197 1.31 13.36 -22.31
CA LYS A 197 2.10 12.10 -22.29
C LYS A 197 1.21 10.88 -22.02
N TYR A 198 0.23 11.01 -21.13
CA TYR A 198 -0.76 9.97 -20.89
C TYR A 198 -1.56 9.65 -22.15
N ARG A 199 -2.09 10.65 -22.84
CA ARG A 199 -2.79 10.46 -24.12
C ARG A 199 -1.91 9.72 -25.15
N ALA A 200 -0.64 10.11 -25.25
CA ALA A 200 0.31 9.45 -26.15
C ALA A 200 0.58 7.98 -25.73
N HIS A 201 0.62 7.69 -24.44
CA HIS A 201 0.72 6.32 -23.93
C HIS A 201 -0.51 5.48 -24.30
N VAL A 202 -1.72 6.00 -24.09
CA VAL A 202 -2.97 5.33 -24.51
C VAL A 202 -2.96 5.03 -26.02
N ALA A 203 -2.58 6.02 -26.85
CA ALA A 203 -2.48 5.83 -28.29
C ALA A 203 -1.44 4.75 -28.68
N ARG A 204 -0.27 4.72 -27.99
CA ARG A 204 0.75 3.70 -28.19
C ARG A 204 0.20 2.30 -27.87
N MET A 205 -0.46 2.14 -26.74
CA MET A 205 -1.02 0.86 -26.32
C MET A 205 -2.11 0.35 -27.24
N LEU A 206 -3.02 1.23 -27.68
CA LEU A 206 -4.03 0.90 -28.68
C LEU A 206 -3.40 0.51 -30.03
N GLY A 207 -2.31 1.16 -30.42
CA GLY A 207 -1.52 0.81 -31.62
C GLY A 207 -0.91 -0.60 -31.53
N LEU A 208 -0.47 -1.04 -30.36
CA LEU A 208 0.09 -2.38 -30.15
C LEU A 208 -0.94 -3.51 -30.37
N VAL A 209 -2.23 -3.22 -30.23
CA VAL A 209 -3.33 -4.15 -30.59
C VAL A 209 -3.94 -3.83 -31.95
N ALA A 210 -3.13 -3.26 -32.84
CA ALA A 210 -3.45 -2.99 -34.25
C ALA A 210 -4.67 -2.09 -34.50
N GLN A 211 -4.98 -1.17 -33.55
CA GLN A 211 -6.08 -0.23 -33.74
C GLN A 211 -5.75 0.84 -34.76
N LYS A 212 -6.62 1.00 -35.76
CA LYS A 212 -6.59 2.13 -36.69
C LYS A 212 -7.04 3.39 -35.95
N ASN A 213 -6.43 4.55 -36.26
CA ASN A 213 -6.76 5.83 -35.63
C ASN A 213 -6.57 5.83 -34.10
N ALA A 214 -5.56 5.14 -33.58
CA ALA A 214 -5.27 5.02 -32.15
C ALA A 214 -5.18 6.41 -31.43
N ASP A 215 -4.65 7.43 -32.11
CA ASP A 215 -4.57 8.79 -31.53
C ASP A 215 -5.96 9.43 -31.34
N ALA A 216 -6.89 9.24 -32.27
CA ALA A 216 -8.27 9.72 -32.09
C ALA A 216 -8.97 8.94 -30.96
N GLN A 217 -8.81 7.62 -30.91
CA GLN A 217 -9.34 6.77 -29.84
C GLN A 217 -8.80 7.18 -28.46
N ALA A 218 -7.50 7.49 -28.35
CA ALA A 218 -6.90 8.00 -27.12
C ALA A 218 -7.53 9.35 -26.69
N GLY A 219 -7.93 10.21 -27.63
CA GLY A 219 -8.72 11.40 -27.35
C GLY A 219 -10.06 11.07 -26.71
N TRP A 220 -10.81 10.10 -27.27
CA TRP A 220 -12.11 9.66 -26.74
C TRP A 220 -12.00 9.05 -25.34
N VAL A 221 -10.95 8.24 -25.10
CA VAL A 221 -10.64 7.71 -23.76
C VAL A 221 -10.43 8.85 -22.77
N LEU A 222 -9.57 9.82 -23.13
CA LEU A 222 -9.27 10.94 -22.25
C LEU A 222 -10.50 11.80 -21.95
N ASP A 223 -11.36 12.02 -22.95
CA ASP A 223 -12.60 12.78 -22.77
C ASP A 223 -13.54 12.08 -21.77
N LEU A 224 -13.71 10.75 -21.88
CA LEU A 224 -14.55 9.97 -20.99
C LEU A 224 -13.97 9.91 -19.57
N GLU A 225 -12.68 9.61 -19.42
CA GLU A 225 -12.01 9.61 -18.10
C GLU A 225 -12.06 11.00 -17.44
N THR A 226 -11.98 12.09 -18.24
CA THR A 226 -12.14 13.46 -17.73
C THR A 226 -13.58 13.73 -17.23
N GLN A 227 -14.60 13.15 -17.87
CA GLN A 227 -15.97 13.23 -17.37
C GLN A 227 -16.12 12.50 -16.04
N LEU A 228 -15.57 11.28 -15.92
CA LEU A 228 -15.56 10.50 -14.68
C LEU A 228 -14.76 11.22 -13.58
N ALA A 229 -13.59 11.79 -13.91
CA ALA A 229 -12.77 12.53 -12.96
C ALA A 229 -13.49 13.77 -12.39
N LYS A 230 -14.31 14.45 -13.20
CA LYS A 230 -15.14 15.58 -12.72
C LYS A 230 -16.21 15.15 -11.72
N ALA A 231 -16.78 13.97 -11.91
CA ALA A 231 -17.80 13.41 -11.06
C ALA A 231 -17.21 12.72 -9.80
N SER A 232 -15.93 12.40 -9.80
CA SER A 232 -15.26 11.73 -8.67
C SER A 232 -15.01 12.70 -7.52
N LEU A 233 -15.08 12.23 -6.29
CA LEU A 233 -14.59 12.93 -5.10
C LEU A 233 -13.06 12.97 -5.09
N ASP A 234 -12.50 13.97 -4.45
CA ASP A 234 -11.06 14.03 -4.21
C ASP A 234 -10.63 13.15 -3.03
N ARG A 235 -9.31 12.95 -2.89
CA ARG A 235 -8.74 12.05 -1.87
C ARG A 235 -9.05 12.50 -0.43
N VAL A 236 -9.15 13.80 -0.17
CA VAL A 236 -9.49 14.30 1.16
C VAL A 236 -10.95 13.97 1.48
N ALA A 237 -11.85 14.17 0.53
CA ALA A 237 -13.26 13.82 0.70
C ALA A 237 -13.47 12.29 0.83
N LEU A 238 -12.70 11.48 0.08
CA LEU A 238 -12.77 10.01 0.18
C LEU A 238 -12.33 9.48 1.54
N ARG A 239 -11.53 10.22 2.30
CA ARG A 239 -11.17 9.84 3.67
C ARG A 239 -12.35 9.91 4.65
N GLU A 240 -13.39 10.71 4.37
CA GLU A 240 -14.57 10.79 5.25
C GLU A 240 -15.43 9.53 5.07
N PRO A 241 -15.60 8.65 6.08
CA PRO A 241 -16.32 7.37 5.95
C PRO A 241 -17.74 7.53 5.43
N GLU A 242 -18.42 8.64 5.77
CA GLU A 242 -19.77 8.93 5.31
C GLU A 242 -19.85 9.09 3.78
N ASN A 243 -18.78 9.51 3.13
CA ASN A 243 -18.73 9.63 1.67
C ASN A 243 -18.59 8.27 0.95
N SER A 244 -18.38 7.20 1.72
CA SER A 244 -18.29 5.83 1.22
C SER A 244 -19.44 4.94 1.70
N TYR A 245 -20.42 5.49 2.43
CA TYR A 245 -21.50 4.71 2.99
C TYR A 245 -22.88 5.30 2.65
N HIS A 246 -23.39 4.92 1.48
CA HIS A 246 -24.75 5.28 1.01
C HIS A 246 -25.49 4.00 0.62
N ILE A 247 -26.34 3.52 1.52
CA ILE A 247 -27.09 2.27 1.32
C ILE A 247 -28.25 2.49 0.34
N PHE A 248 -28.25 1.68 -0.70
CA PHE A 248 -29.31 1.57 -1.68
C PHE A 248 -29.85 0.15 -1.68
N THR A 249 -31.15 -0.01 -1.91
CA THR A 249 -31.66 -1.30 -2.41
C THR A 249 -31.21 -1.48 -3.85
N VAL A 250 -31.16 -2.73 -4.32
CA VAL A 250 -30.83 -3.00 -5.73
C VAL A 250 -31.82 -2.33 -6.67
N GLU A 251 -33.12 -2.30 -6.29
CA GLU A 251 -34.18 -1.61 -7.05
C GLU A 251 -33.97 -0.09 -7.11
N ASP A 252 -33.66 0.56 -5.98
CA ASP A 252 -33.35 1.99 -5.95
C ASP A 252 -32.09 2.33 -6.76
N ALA A 253 -31.09 1.46 -6.74
CA ALA A 253 -29.88 1.62 -7.54
C ALA A 253 -30.16 1.46 -9.05
N ASP A 254 -31.01 0.50 -9.45
CA ASP A 254 -31.50 0.36 -10.83
C ASP A 254 -32.26 1.62 -11.30
N ALA A 255 -33.08 2.19 -10.42
CA ALA A 255 -33.78 3.44 -10.70
C ALA A 255 -32.86 4.65 -10.81
N LYS A 256 -31.77 4.67 -10.02
CA LYS A 256 -30.73 5.72 -10.04
C LYS A 256 -29.84 5.66 -11.27
N THR A 257 -29.57 4.45 -11.78
CA THR A 257 -28.67 4.19 -12.92
C THR A 257 -29.35 3.26 -13.95
N PRO A 258 -30.41 3.73 -14.65
CA PRO A 258 -31.24 2.88 -15.50
C PRO A 258 -30.53 2.26 -16.71
N HIS A 259 -29.35 2.77 -17.09
CA HIS A 259 -28.53 2.20 -18.17
C HIS A 259 -27.50 1.19 -17.68
N PHE A 260 -27.32 1.05 -16.35
CA PHE A 260 -26.50 0.02 -15.72
C PHE A 260 -27.32 -0.75 -14.66
N PRO A 261 -28.02 -1.84 -15.04
CA PRO A 261 -28.93 -2.55 -14.13
C PRO A 261 -28.17 -3.41 -13.11
N TRP A 262 -28.21 -3.03 -11.85
CA TRP A 262 -27.58 -3.74 -10.72
C TRP A 262 -28.18 -5.12 -10.47
N THR A 263 -29.50 -5.27 -10.72
CA THR A 263 -30.14 -6.60 -10.69
C THR A 263 -29.43 -7.60 -11.60
N SER A 264 -29.09 -7.19 -12.83
CA SER A 264 -28.31 -8.03 -13.76
C SER A 264 -26.86 -8.22 -13.31
N PHE A 265 -26.27 -7.21 -12.68
CA PHE A 265 -24.91 -7.27 -12.16
C PHE A 265 -24.80 -8.32 -11.04
N TYR A 266 -25.68 -8.26 -10.04
CA TYR A 266 -25.71 -9.24 -8.94
C TYR A 266 -26.00 -10.65 -9.43
N GLY A 267 -26.85 -10.81 -10.43
CA GLY A 267 -27.08 -12.10 -11.09
C GLY A 267 -25.81 -12.65 -11.73
N ALA A 268 -25.01 -11.81 -12.41
CA ALA A 268 -23.78 -12.21 -13.09
C ALA A 268 -22.66 -12.64 -12.12
N ILE A 269 -22.55 -12.00 -10.96
CA ILE A 269 -21.58 -12.38 -9.93
C ILE A 269 -22.05 -13.52 -9.01
N GLY A 270 -23.25 -14.08 -9.28
CA GLY A 270 -23.80 -15.23 -8.55
C GLY A 270 -24.52 -14.89 -7.25
N HIS A 271 -24.98 -13.65 -7.07
CA HIS A 271 -25.61 -13.11 -5.86
C HIS A 271 -26.93 -12.39 -6.14
N ALA A 272 -27.80 -13.01 -6.95
CA ALA A 272 -29.10 -12.45 -7.30
C ALA A 272 -30.03 -12.18 -6.09
N GLU A 273 -29.74 -12.76 -4.94
CA GLU A 273 -30.47 -12.61 -3.68
C GLU A 273 -30.09 -11.34 -2.89
N VAL A 274 -29.05 -10.62 -3.28
CA VAL A 274 -28.63 -9.39 -2.59
C VAL A 274 -29.72 -8.33 -2.71
N ASP A 275 -30.16 -7.82 -1.56
CA ASP A 275 -31.23 -6.81 -1.46
C ASP A 275 -30.65 -5.37 -1.43
N ARG A 276 -29.51 -5.18 -0.78
CA ARG A 276 -28.92 -3.85 -0.54
C ARG A 276 -27.40 -3.88 -0.57
N PHE A 277 -26.82 -2.73 -0.89
CA PHE A 277 -25.37 -2.50 -0.90
C PHE A 277 -25.04 -1.00 -0.72
N SER A 278 -23.77 -0.65 -0.54
CA SER A 278 -23.37 0.75 -0.59
C SER A 278 -23.03 1.16 -2.03
N LEU A 279 -23.84 2.05 -2.61
CA LEU A 279 -23.48 2.82 -3.81
C LEU A 279 -22.71 4.06 -3.34
N ALA A 280 -21.41 3.89 -3.08
CA ALA A 280 -20.63 4.76 -2.21
C ALA A 280 -20.60 6.23 -2.64
N GLN A 281 -20.51 6.53 -3.94
CA GLN A 281 -20.55 7.87 -4.48
C GLN A 281 -21.70 8.01 -5.49
N PRO A 282 -22.96 8.24 -5.04
CA PRO A 282 -24.14 8.21 -5.90
C PRO A 282 -24.10 9.19 -7.08
N ASP A 283 -23.43 10.34 -6.94
CA ASP A 283 -23.29 11.35 -8.00
C ASP A 283 -22.30 10.89 -9.08
N PHE A 284 -21.25 10.16 -8.72
CA PHE A 284 -20.36 9.52 -9.68
C PHE A 284 -21.13 8.49 -10.52
N PHE A 285 -21.94 7.64 -9.90
CA PHE A 285 -22.70 6.62 -10.61
C PHE A 285 -23.79 7.24 -11.49
N ALA A 286 -24.44 8.32 -11.06
CA ALA A 286 -25.36 9.06 -11.91
C ALA A 286 -24.65 9.67 -13.15
N ALA A 287 -23.42 10.16 -12.98
CA ALA A 287 -22.64 10.69 -14.10
C ALA A 287 -22.16 9.57 -15.05
N ALA A 288 -21.76 8.42 -14.52
CA ALA A 288 -21.39 7.23 -15.30
C ALA A 288 -22.59 6.68 -16.09
N ASP A 289 -23.77 6.62 -15.49
CA ASP A 289 -25.01 6.23 -16.16
C ASP A 289 -25.39 7.19 -17.29
N LYS A 290 -25.29 8.50 -17.04
CA LYS A 290 -25.47 9.53 -18.08
C LYS A 290 -24.48 9.35 -19.23
N ALA A 291 -23.21 9.02 -18.91
CA ALA A 291 -22.23 8.77 -19.95
C ALA A 291 -22.58 7.50 -20.77
N LEU A 292 -23.12 6.45 -20.15
CA LEU A 292 -23.62 5.27 -20.87
C LEU A 292 -24.77 5.64 -21.86
N ALA A 293 -25.61 6.59 -21.47
CA ALA A 293 -26.71 7.05 -22.33
C ALA A 293 -26.25 7.96 -23.49
N GLU A 294 -25.31 8.87 -23.24
CA GLU A 294 -25.02 9.99 -24.14
C GLU A 294 -23.73 9.82 -24.96
N VAL A 295 -22.74 9.08 -24.46
CA VAL A 295 -21.44 8.90 -25.13
C VAL A 295 -21.58 7.85 -26.25
N PRO A 296 -21.09 8.13 -27.48
CA PRO A 296 -21.15 7.17 -28.57
C PRO A 296 -20.49 5.83 -28.23
N VAL A 297 -21.09 4.72 -28.66
CA VAL A 297 -20.57 3.35 -28.40
C VAL A 297 -19.14 3.19 -28.88
N THR A 298 -18.73 3.85 -29.97
CA THR A 298 -17.35 3.84 -30.45
C THR A 298 -16.34 4.41 -29.46
N HIS A 299 -16.72 5.37 -28.62
CA HIS A 299 -15.87 5.91 -27.56
C HIS A 299 -15.77 4.91 -26.40
N TRP A 300 -16.86 4.24 -26.05
CA TRP A 300 -16.87 3.14 -25.09
C TRP A 300 -16.02 1.95 -25.56
N GLN A 301 -16.08 1.62 -26.86
CA GLN A 301 -15.18 0.61 -27.42
C GLN A 301 -13.70 1.00 -27.22
N ALA A 302 -13.33 2.27 -27.46
CA ALA A 302 -11.98 2.74 -27.22
C ALA A 302 -11.59 2.66 -25.73
N TYR A 303 -12.47 3.11 -24.84
CA TYR A 303 -12.29 3.08 -23.40
C TYR A 303 -12.10 1.66 -22.86
N LEU A 304 -13.01 0.75 -23.18
CA LEU A 304 -12.93 -0.65 -22.70
C LEU A 304 -11.71 -1.37 -23.27
N ARG A 305 -11.38 -1.12 -24.54
CA ARG A 305 -10.18 -1.66 -25.17
C ARG A 305 -8.92 -1.17 -24.46
N TRP A 306 -8.86 0.13 -24.15
CA TRP A 306 -7.77 0.72 -23.40
C TRP A 306 -7.61 0.07 -22.02
N HIS A 307 -8.68 0.00 -21.22
CA HIS A 307 -8.63 -0.56 -19.87
C HIS A 307 -8.27 -2.05 -19.88
N LEU A 308 -8.75 -2.83 -20.85
CA LEU A 308 -8.33 -4.23 -21.02
C LEU A 308 -6.83 -4.35 -21.34
N VAL A 309 -6.33 -3.54 -22.27
CA VAL A 309 -4.91 -3.57 -22.65
C VAL A 309 -4.03 -3.11 -21.50
N ASN A 310 -4.45 -2.08 -20.77
CA ASN A 310 -3.74 -1.57 -19.60
C ASN A 310 -3.67 -2.64 -18.48
N PHE A 311 -4.77 -3.30 -18.17
CA PHE A 311 -4.82 -4.42 -17.23
C PHE A 311 -3.88 -5.55 -17.63
N ALA A 312 -3.87 -5.92 -18.89
CA ALA A 312 -3.11 -7.06 -19.40
C ALA A 312 -1.61 -6.78 -19.63
N ALA A 313 -1.24 -5.52 -19.83
CA ALA A 313 0.09 -5.11 -20.29
C ALA A 313 1.27 -5.70 -19.49
N PRO A 314 1.27 -5.77 -18.15
CA PRO A 314 2.36 -6.35 -17.38
C PRO A 314 2.61 -7.85 -17.65
N PHE A 315 1.61 -8.55 -18.20
CA PHE A 315 1.58 -9.98 -18.40
C PHE A 315 1.73 -10.42 -19.86
N LEU A 316 1.78 -9.45 -20.80
CA LEU A 316 1.95 -9.68 -22.24
C LEU A 316 3.42 -9.60 -22.68
N SER A 317 3.66 -9.56 -23.98
CA SER A 317 5.01 -9.47 -24.57
C SER A 317 5.68 -8.12 -24.28
N ASP A 318 7.00 -8.07 -24.43
CA ASP A 318 7.85 -6.92 -24.10
C ASP A 318 7.38 -5.57 -24.64
N PRO A 319 6.81 -5.42 -25.86
CA PRO A 319 6.30 -4.12 -26.30
C PRO A 319 5.25 -3.52 -25.36
N PHE A 320 4.37 -4.35 -24.76
CA PHE A 320 3.35 -3.91 -23.80
C PHE A 320 3.97 -3.58 -22.45
N VAL A 321 4.80 -4.48 -21.91
CA VAL A 321 5.51 -4.29 -20.64
C VAL A 321 6.37 -3.03 -20.67
N ASN A 322 7.09 -2.80 -21.78
CA ASN A 322 7.94 -1.62 -21.92
C ASN A 322 7.10 -0.33 -22.07
N ALA A 323 5.95 -0.37 -22.76
CA ALA A 323 5.07 0.78 -22.87
C ALA A 323 4.44 1.15 -21.51
N ASP A 324 4.00 0.17 -20.75
CA ASP A 324 3.49 0.33 -19.38
C ASP A 324 4.57 0.93 -18.47
N PHE A 325 5.77 0.35 -18.44
CA PHE A 325 6.91 0.85 -17.68
C PHE A 325 7.28 2.30 -18.05
N ASP A 326 7.34 2.63 -19.33
CA ASP A 326 7.72 3.97 -19.82
C ASP A 326 6.79 5.06 -19.30
N PHE A 327 5.51 4.74 -19.09
CA PHE A 327 4.57 5.71 -18.54
C PHE A 327 4.46 5.62 -17.02
N TYR A 328 4.03 4.50 -16.48
CA TYR A 328 3.69 4.41 -15.05
C TYR A 328 4.90 4.38 -14.11
N ALA A 329 6.03 3.82 -14.56
CA ALA A 329 7.23 3.80 -13.74
C ALA A 329 8.19 4.94 -14.10
N ARG A 330 8.57 5.08 -15.38
CA ARG A 330 9.56 6.09 -15.78
C ARG A 330 8.99 7.50 -15.75
N THR A 331 7.84 7.74 -16.39
CA THR A 331 7.28 9.10 -16.49
C THR A 331 6.68 9.59 -15.20
N LEU A 332 5.89 8.77 -14.50
CA LEU A 332 5.21 9.18 -13.28
C LEU A 332 6.11 9.12 -12.03
N ARG A 333 7.06 8.19 -11.96
CA ARG A 333 7.84 7.92 -10.74
C ARG A 333 9.34 8.11 -10.89
N GLY A 334 9.83 8.42 -12.10
CA GLY A 334 11.25 8.63 -12.37
C GLY A 334 12.11 7.37 -12.35
N THR A 335 11.52 6.17 -12.34
CA THR A 335 12.24 4.90 -12.38
C THR A 335 13.00 4.76 -13.70
N GLU A 336 14.29 4.43 -13.64
CA GLU A 336 15.16 4.45 -14.83
C GLU A 336 15.16 3.12 -15.60
N GLN A 337 15.02 1.99 -14.89
CA GLN A 337 15.11 0.66 -15.45
C GLN A 337 13.95 -0.23 -15.01
N LEU A 338 13.46 -1.06 -15.94
CA LEU A 338 12.47 -2.10 -15.64
C LEU A 338 13.09 -3.15 -14.71
N LYS A 339 12.35 -3.58 -13.69
CA LYS A 339 12.74 -4.69 -12.82
C LYS A 339 13.04 -5.96 -13.65
N PRO A 340 14.07 -6.73 -13.28
CA PRO A 340 14.37 -8.04 -13.91
C PRO A 340 13.14 -8.96 -13.94
N ARG A 341 13.05 -9.82 -14.94
CA ARG A 341 11.89 -10.71 -15.14
C ARG A 341 11.55 -11.53 -13.89
N TRP A 342 12.56 -12.09 -13.22
CA TRP A 342 12.35 -12.91 -12.03
C TRP A 342 11.69 -12.13 -10.86
N LYS A 343 11.99 -10.83 -10.67
CA LYS A 343 11.31 -10.00 -9.67
C LYS A 343 9.84 -9.80 -10.03
N ARG A 344 9.55 -9.46 -11.29
CA ARG A 344 8.18 -9.33 -11.81
C ARG A 344 7.38 -10.63 -11.71
N ALA A 345 8.03 -11.78 -11.95
CA ALA A 345 7.42 -13.10 -11.82
C ALA A 345 7.11 -13.43 -10.35
N ILE A 346 7.97 -13.03 -9.39
CA ILE A 346 7.68 -13.15 -7.95
C ILE A 346 6.49 -12.28 -7.57
N ASP A 347 6.49 -11.01 -7.98
CA ASP A 347 5.40 -10.08 -7.70
C ASP A 347 4.05 -10.67 -8.17
N ALA A 348 3.98 -11.14 -9.42
CA ALA A 348 2.77 -11.78 -9.98
C ALA A 348 2.39 -13.09 -9.28
N THR A 349 3.37 -13.90 -8.83
CA THR A 349 3.09 -15.13 -8.08
C THR A 349 2.53 -14.82 -6.69
N ASN A 350 3.02 -13.77 -6.04
CA ASN A 350 2.48 -13.28 -4.77
C ASN A 350 1.04 -12.77 -4.91
N GLU A 351 0.72 -12.07 -5.99
CA GLU A 351 -0.67 -11.64 -6.26
C GLU A 351 -1.60 -12.84 -6.48
N ALA A 352 -1.16 -13.85 -7.23
CA ALA A 352 -1.98 -15.00 -7.58
C ALA A 352 -2.13 -16.05 -6.45
N LEU A 353 -1.05 -16.34 -5.72
CA LEU A 353 -0.91 -17.46 -4.79
C LEU A 353 -0.24 -17.06 -3.47
N GLY A 354 -0.35 -15.80 -3.08
CA GLY A 354 0.47 -15.19 -2.04
C GLY A 354 0.42 -15.88 -0.69
N PHE A 355 -0.73 -16.37 -0.23
CA PHE A 355 -0.81 -17.10 1.04
C PHE A 355 -0.18 -18.50 0.95
N ALA A 356 -0.20 -19.14 -0.21
CA ALA A 356 0.51 -20.40 -0.41
C ALA A 356 2.04 -20.18 -0.44
N VAL A 357 2.51 -19.09 -1.02
CA VAL A 357 3.92 -18.65 -0.94
C VAL A 357 4.28 -18.28 0.50
N GLY A 358 3.39 -17.57 1.20
CA GLY A 358 3.56 -17.15 2.59
C GLY A 358 3.73 -18.31 3.57
N GLU A 359 2.98 -19.40 3.38
CA GLU A 359 3.12 -20.63 4.18
C GLU A 359 4.54 -21.19 4.10
N ALA A 360 5.09 -21.28 2.90
CA ALA A 360 6.46 -21.74 2.68
C ALA A 360 7.52 -20.74 3.18
N TYR A 361 7.22 -19.44 3.12
CA TYR A 361 8.09 -18.37 3.59
C TYR A 361 8.25 -18.37 5.10
N VAL A 362 7.16 -18.41 5.88
CA VAL A 362 7.21 -18.32 7.34
C VAL A 362 7.88 -19.54 7.97
N ALA A 363 7.75 -20.71 7.34
CA ALA A 363 8.45 -21.93 7.79
C ALA A 363 9.98 -21.76 7.80
N ARG A 364 10.54 -20.79 7.04
CA ARG A 364 11.97 -20.51 6.95
C ARG A 364 12.41 -19.27 7.73
N THR A 365 11.52 -18.34 8.04
CA THR A 365 11.90 -16.98 8.45
C THR A 365 11.38 -16.53 9.81
N PHE A 366 10.32 -17.12 10.34
CA PHE A 366 9.65 -16.60 11.51
C PHE A 366 9.44 -17.67 12.61
N PRO A 367 10.41 -17.85 13.52
CA PRO A 367 10.32 -18.84 14.58
C PRO A 367 9.31 -18.42 15.67
N PRO A 368 8.75 -19.40 16.43
CA PRO A 368 7.75 -19.14 17.49
C PRO A 368 8.21 -18.15 18.57
N GLU A 369 9.50 -18.13 18.90
CA GLU A 369 10.08 -17.23 19.90
C GLU A 369 9.99 -15.76 19.46
N ALA A 370 10.16 -15.48 18.16
CA ALA A 370 9.98 -14.14 17.62
C ALA A 370 8.52 -13.68 17.75
N LYS A 371 7.55 -14.57 17.48
CA LYS A 371 6.12 -14.28 17.65
C LYS A 371 5.80 -13.94 19.12
N GLN A 372 6.26 -14.74 20.08
CA GLN A 372 6.03 -14.50 21.52
C GLN A 372 6.60 -13.15 21.99
N ARG A 373 7.81 -12.79 21.55
CA ARG A 373 8.42 -11.50 21.92
C ARG A 373 7.67 -10.31 21.30
N ALA A 374 7.18 -10.45 20.09
CA ALA A 374 6.33 -9.44 19.44
C ALA A 374 4.98 -9.27 20.15
N GLU A 375 4.34 -10.37 20.56
CA GLU A 375 3.11 -10.35 21.35
C GLU A 375 3.31 -9.61 22.69
N LYS A 376 4.48 -9.79 23.33
CA LYS A 376 4.82 -9.03 24.54
C LYS A 376 4.94 -7.53 24.25
N LEU A 377 5.60 -7.12 23.18
CA LEU A 377 5.69 -5.70 22.80
C LEU A 377 4.29 -5.09 22.62
N VAL A 378 3.38 -5.79 21.93
CA VAL A 378 2.00 -5.35 21.76
C VAL A 378 1.31 -5.17 23.12
N ALA A 379 1.47 -6.10 24.07
CA ALA A 379 0.88 -6.02 25.40
C ALA A 379 1.43 -4.81 26.20
N ASP A 380 2.74 -4.59 26.12
CA ASP A 380 3.39 -3.45 26.78
C ASP A 380 2.88 -2.11 26.21
N LEU A 381 2.74 -1.99 24.88
CA LEU A 381 2.20 -0.80 24.25
C LEU A 381 0.72 -0.58 24.59
N LYS A 382 -0.10 -1.64 24.63
CA LYS A 382 -1.51 -1.53 25.09
C LYS A 382 -1.58 -0.98 26.51
N THR A 383 -0.68 -1.43 27.39
CA THR A 383 -0.59 -0.96 28.77
C THR A 383 -0.20 0.53 28.82
N ALA A 384 0.78 0.93 28.04
CA ALA A 384 1.23 2.32 27.95
C ALA A 384 0.15 3.24 27.38
N LEU A 385 -0.54 2.83 26.31
CA LEU A 385 -1.64 3.61 25.73
C LEU A 385 -2.81 3.77 26.71
N ARG A 386 -3.17 2.73 27.46
CA ARG A 386 -4.19 2.81 28.51
C ARG A 386 -3.81 3.82 29.58
N ALA A 387 -2.56 3.83 30.04
CA ALA A 387 -2.07 4.77 31.03
C ALA A 387 -2.08 6.22 30.49
N ARG A 388 -1.72 6.44 29.22
CA ARG A 388 -1.83 7.73 28.57
C ARG A 388 -3.25 8.24 28.53
N ILE A 389 -4.21 7.44 28.05
CA ILE A 389 -5.63 7.82 28.02
C ILE A 389 -6.14 8.17 29.43
N ALA A 390 -5.72 7.42 30.48
CA ALA A 390 -6.06 7.73 31.85
C ALA A 390 -5.60 9.13 32.29
N GLY A 391 -4.39 9.53 31.84
CA GLY A 391 -3.78 10.82 32.17
C GLY A 391 -4.32 12.04 31.40
N LEU A 392 -5.16 11.85 30.38
CA LEU A 392 -5.70 12.97 29.60
C LEU A 392 -6.69 13.81 30.43
N ASP A 393 -6.34 15.05 30.68
CA ASP A 393 -7.17 16.02 31.46
C ASP A 393 -8.31 16.61 30.63
N TRP A 394 -8.18 16.61 29.31
CA TRP A 394 -9.17 17.16 28.39
C TRP A 394 -10.28 16.16 28.00
N MET A 395 -10.10 14.87 28.31
CA MET A 395 -11.04 13.80 27.95
C MET A 395 -11.88 13.39 29.16
N ALA A 396 -13.21 13.45 29.02
CA ALA A 396 -14.16 13.07 30.06
C ALA A 396 -14.15 11.55 30.31
N ASP A 397 -14.53 11.13 31.52
CA ASP A 397 -14.55 9.71 31.91
C ASP A 397 -15.43 8.84 30.99
N ALA A 398 -16.53 9.39 30.46
CA ALA A 398 -17.40 8.69 29.52
C ALA A 398 -16.65 8.32 28.22
N THR A 399 -15.89 9.26 27.65
CA THR A 399 -15.08 9.03 26.44
C THR A 399 -13.91 8.11 26.76
N LYS A 400 -13.22 8.27 27.91
CA LYS A 400 -12.17 7.35 28.37
C LYS A 400 -12.67 5.90 28.46
N LYS A 401 -13.89 5.71 28.99
CA LYS A 401 -14.49 4.37 29.10
C LYS A 401 -14.68 3.73 27.74
N SER A 402 -15.16 4.46 26.74
CA SER A 402 -15.31 3.97 25.37
C SER A 402 -13.96 3.69 24.73
N ALA A 403 -12.96 4.57 24.93
CA ALA A 403 -11.59 4.35 24.47
C ALA A 403 -10.96 3.09 25.06
N TYR A 404 -11.19 2.83 26.37
CA TYR A 404 -10.74 1.57 27.00
C TYR A 404 -11.43 0.34 26.40
N ALA A 405 -12.74 0.39 26.17
CA ALA A 405 -13.47 -0.70 25.53
C ALA A 405 -12.88 -1.02 24.13
N LYS A 406 -12.59 0.02 23.35
CA LYS A 406 -11.95 -0.14 22.04
C LYS A 406 -10.54 -0.73 22.14
N LEU A 407 -9.74 -0.26 23.08
CA LEU A 407 -8.41 -0.82 23.34
C LEU A 407 -8.47 -2.29 23.80
N ASP A 408 -9.47 -2.65 24.61
CA ASP A 408 -9.65 -4.02 25.11
C ASP A 408 -10.02 -4.99 23.98
N THR A 409 -10.86 -4.56 23.04
CA THR A 409 -11.29 -5.36 21.88
C THR A 409 -10.29 -5.33 20.73
N LEU A 410 -9.24 -4.49 20.79
CA LEU A 410 -8.20 -4.44 19.77
C LEU A 410 -7.50 -5.78 19.62
N ARG A 411 -7.57 -6.37 18.42
CA ARG A 411 -7.06 -7.70 18.11
C ARG A 411 -5.72 -7.61 17.35
N PRO A 412 -4.62 -8.10 17.92
CA PRO A 412 -3.35 -8.19 17.21
C PRO A 412 -3.28 -9.49 16.39
N LYS A 413 -2.78 -9.39 15.16
CA LYS A 413 -2.43 -10.50 14.27
C LYS A 413 -0.93 -10.39 13.95
N ILE A 414 -0.14 -11.38 14.36
CA ILE A 414 1.33 -11.33 14.32
C ILE A 414 1.90 -12.50 13.53
N GLY A 415 2.72 -12.17 12.53
CA GLY A 415 3.50 -13.10 11.74
C GLY A 415 2.73 -13.70 10.58
N TYR A 416 1.76 -14.54 10.84
CA TYR A 416 1.01 -15.30 9.83
C TYR A 416 -0.34 -15.80 10.36
N PRO A 417 -1.30 -16.14 9.46
CA PRO A 417 -2.62 -16.65 9.86
C PRO A 417 -2.54 -18.08 10.42
N ASP A 418 -3.39 -18.38 11.40
CA ASP A 418 -3.50 -19.74 11.95
C ASP A 418 -4.14 -20.71 10.94
N LYS A 419 -4.97 -20.20 10.03
CA LYS A 419 -5.62 -20.96 8.95
C LYS A 419 -5.20 -20.41 7.59
N TRP A 420 -4.54 -21.23 6.79
CA TRP A 420 -4.13 -20.87 5.45
C TRP A 420 -5.29 -20.83 4.46
N ARG A 421 -5.16 -19.96 3.43
CA ARG A 421 -6.14 -19.84 2.35
C ARG A 421 -6.20 -21.15 1.54
N ASP A 422 -7.41 -21.62 1.29
CA ASP A 422 -7.66 -22.78 0.43
C ASP A 422 -7.63 -22.37 -1.05
N TYR A 423 -6.69 -22.93 -1.79
CA TYR A 423 -6.54 -22.77 -3.24
C TYR A 423 -7.00 -24.00 -4.03
N SER A 424 -7.70 -24.97 -3.43
CA SER A 424 -8.09 -26.22 -4.10
C SER A 424 -8.86 -25.98 -5.40
N ALA A 425 -9.75 -24.99 -5.42
CA ALA A 425 -10.54 -24.62 -6.60
C ALA A 425 -9.77 -23.85 -7.68
N LEU A 426 -8.58 -23.32 -7.38
CA LEU A 426 -7.76 -22.61 -8.37
C LEU A 426 -7.00 -23.60 -9.25
N GLN A 427 -7.19 -23.53 -10.56
CA GLN A 427 -6.46 -24.34 -11.53
C GLN A 427 -5.32 -23.52 -12.14
N ILE A 428 -4.10 -24.02 -12.02
CA ILE A 428 -2.89 -23.45 -12.62
C ILE A 428 -2.23 -24.55 -13.49
N ALA A 429 -1.81 -24.20 -14.69
CA ALA A 429 -1.19 -25.11 -15.66
C ALA A 429 0.04 -24.49 -16.33
N ARG A 430 0.98 -25.35 -16.77
CA ARG A 430 2.18 -24.90 -17.51
C ARG A 430 1.89 -24.70 -19.01
N VAL A 431 0.92 -23.84 -19.33
CA VAL A 431 0.52 -23.61 -20.73
C VAL A 431 0.61 -22.12 -21.07
N SER A 432 -0.07 -21.26 -20.35
CA SER A 432 -0.15 -19.84 -20.64
C SER A 432 -0.03 -19.02 -19.37
N TYR A 433 0.89 -18.05 -19.37
CA TYR A 433 1.06 -17.14 -18.24
C TYR A 433 -0.19 -16.29 -18.02
N PHE A 434 -0.72 -15.66 -19.07
CA PHE A 434 -1.89 -14.78 -18.94
C PHE A 434 -3.16 -15.53 -18.53
N ASP A 435 -3.34 -16.78 -19.02
CA ASP A 435 -4.49 -17.59 -18.59
C ASP A 435 -4.42 -17.98 -17.11
N ASN A 436 -3.20 -18.23 -16.59
CA ASN A 436 -2.98 -18.45 -15.17
C ASN A 436 -3.28 -17.19 -14.34
N VAL A 437 -2.90 -16.00 -14.83
CA VAL A 437 -3.26 -14.71 -14.20
C VAL A 437 -4.77 -14.55 -14.15
N LEU A 438 -5.48 -14.76 -15.26
CA LEU A 438 -6.94 -14.68 -15.29
C LEU A 438 -7.63 -15.72 -14.40
N ALA A 439 -7.09 -16.95 -14.35
CA ALA A 439 -7.62 -17.96 -13.44
C ALA A 439 -7.49 -17.55 -11.97
N ALA A 440 -6.35 -16.95 -11.59
CA ALA A 440 -6.12 -16.45 -10.24
C ALA A 440 -7.01 -15.23 -9.90
N VAL A 441 -7.11 -14.26 -10.81
CA VAL A 441 -7.97 -13.09 -10.66
C VAL A 441 -9.44 -13.50 -10.50
N GLY A 442 -9.95 -14.37 -11.39
CA GLY A 442 -11.32 -14.87 -11.31
C GLY A 442 -11.59 -15.75 -10.08
N PHE A 443 -10.59 -16.51 -9.62
CA PHE A 443 -10.68 -17.25 -8.35
C PHE A 443 -10.84 -16.30 -7.16
N GLU A 444 -9.99 -15.28 -7.09
CA GLU A 444 -10.03 -14.32 -5.98
C GLU A 444 -11.32 -13.50 -5.99
N SER A 445 -11.78 -13.03 -7.15
CA SER A 445 -13.06 -12.30 -7.28
C SER A 445 -14.23 -13.13 -6.78
N ARG A 446 -14.35 -14.38 -7.22
CA ARG A 446 -15.43 -15.29 -6.73
C ARG A 446 -15.33 -15.53 -5.23
N ARG A 447 -14.11 -15.70 -4.69
CA ARG A 447 -13.88 -15.86 -3.26
C ARG A 447 -14.33 -14.62 -2.48
N GLN A 448 -14.02 -13.43 -2.99
CA GLN A 448 -14.45 -12.18 -2.38
C GLN A 448 -15.98 -12.04 -2.46
N PHE A 449 -16.58 -12.21 -3.63
CA PHE A 449 -18.05 -12.09 -3.78
C PHE A 449 -18.81 -13.06 -2.87
N ALA A 450 -18.28 -14.27 -2.66
CA ALA A 450 -18.88 -15.25 -1.77
C ALA A 450 -19.02 -14.81 -0.31
N LYS A 451 -18.39 -13.70 0.10
CA LYS A 451 -18.52 -13.12 1.44
C LYS A 451 -19.73 -12.21 1.60
N ILE A 452 -20.30 -11.70 0.50
CA ILE A 452 -21.42 -10.75 0.55
C ILE A 452 -22.59 -11.39 1.33
N ASP A 453 -23.19 -10.62 2.24
CA ASP A 453 -24.25 -11.03 3.17
C ASP A 453 -23.89 -12.17 4.12
N LYS A 454 -22.57 -12.40 4.34
CA LYS A 454 -22.08 -13.37 5.34
C LYS A 454 -21.53 -12.65 6.58
N PRO A 455 -21.46 -13.36 7.71
CA PRO A 455 -20.68 -12.89 8.85
C PRO A 455 -19.22 -12.65 8.47
N VAL A 456 -18.60 -11.62 9.05
CA VAL A 456 -17.19 -11.30 8.85
C VAL A 456 -16.32 -12.43 9.42
N ASP A 457 -15.39 -12.95 8.60
CA ASP A 457 -14.33 -13.84 9.06
C ASP A 457 -13.20 -13.00 9.67
N ARG A 458 -13.21 -12.90 10.99
CA ARG A 458 -12.20 -12.11 11.73
C ARG A 458 -10.82 -12.77 11.76
N ASP A 459 -10.64 -13.99 11.27
CA ASP A 459 -9.35 -14.68 11.18
C ASP A 459 -8.66 -14.43 9.83
N GLU A 460 -9.39 -13.89 8.85
CA GLU A 460 -8.82 -13.54 7.54
C GLU A 460 -7.80 -12.41 7.62
N TRP A 461 -6.68 -12.56 6.91
CA TRP A 461 -5.63 -11.56 6.79
C TRP A 461 -5.75 -10.76 5.50
N GLY A 462 -5.59 -9.43 5.58
CA GLY A 462 -5.55 -8.53 4.41
C GLY A 462 -4.16 -8.41 3.78
N MET A 463 -3.08 -8.76 4.52
CA MET A 463 -1.70 -8.75 4.00
C MET A 463 -1.07 -10.14 4.04
N LEU A 464 -0.16 -10.37 3.10
CA LEU A 464 0.60 -11.62 3.01
C LEU A 464 1.71 -11.66 4.08
N PRO A 465 2.06 -12.83 4.61
CA PRO A 465 3.15 -12.96 5.59
C PRO A 465 4.51 -12.44 5.11
N GLN A 466 4.77 -12.48 3.80
CA GLN A 466 6.00 -11.96 3.17
C GLN A 466 5.92 -10.47 2.80
N THR A 467 4.85 -9.76 3.16
CA THR A 467 4.72 -8.32 2.94
C THR A 467 5.50 -7.53 4.00
N VAL A 468 6.37 -6.61 3.56
CA VAL A 468 7.03 -5.63 4.42
C VAL A 468 6.11 -4.43 4.55
N ASN A 469 5.19 -4.48 5.48
CA ASN A 469 4.24 -3.45 5.89
C ASN A 469 3.42 -3.94 7.09
N ALA A 470 2.56 -3.06 7.66
CA ALA A 470 1.58 -3.34 8.69
C ALA A 470 0.28 -2.58 8.38
N TYR A 471 -0.81 -2.86 9.10
CA TYR A 471 -2.03 -2.07 8.99
C TYR A 471 -2.92 -2.16 10.21
N TYR A 472 -3.77 -1.15 10.41
CA TYR A 472 -4.95 -1.16 11.26
C TYR A 472 -6.22 -1.25 10.42
N ASN A 473 -7.17 -2.10 10.81
CA ASN A 473 -8.51 -2.15 10.20
C ASN A 473 -9.57 -1.64 11.20
N PRO A 474 -10.20 -0.48 10.96
CA PRO A 474 -11.18 0.10 11.88
C PRO A 474 -12.47 -0.71 12.01
N LEU A 475 -12.90 -1.39 10.92
CA LEU A 475 -14.14 -2.19 10.90
C LEU A 475 -14.00 -3.51 11.67
N GLN A 476 -12.77 -4.00 11.85
CA GLN A 476 -12.49 -5.20 12.63
C GLN A 476 -11.78 -4.90 13.95
N ASN A 477 -11.40 -3.63 14.18
CA ASN A 477 -10.60 -3.16 15.30
C ASN A 477 -9.37 -4.08 15.51
N GLU A 478 -8.55 -4.22 14.47
CA GLU A 478 -7.39 -5.11 14.48
C GLU A 478 -6.14 -4.44 13.92
N ILE A 479 -4.98 -4.87 14.44
CA ILE A 479 -3.64 -4.51 13.92
C ILE A 479 -2.96 -5.77 13.39
N VAL A 480 -2.29 -5.64 12.24
CA VAL A 480 -1.69 -6.80 11.56
C VAL A 480 -0.23 -6.52 11.23
N PHE A 481 0.66 -7.42 11.66
CA PHE A 481 2.11 -7.36 11.45
C PHE A 481 2.58 -8.64 10.77
N PRO A 482 2.76 -8.64 9.44
CA PRO A 482 3.32 -9.77 8.71
C PRO A 482 4.72 -10.15 9.18
N ALA A 483 5.09 -11.43 9.00
CA ALA A 483 6.40 -11.96 9.40
C ALA A 483 7.57 -11.18 8.77
N ALA A 484 7.41 -10.69 7.54
CA ALA A 484 8.44 -9.92 6.85
C ALA A 484 8.68 -8.52 7.44
N GLN A 485 7.66 -7.91 8.07
CA GLN A 485 7.80 -6.65 8.82
C GLN A 485 8.55 -6.86 10.14
N MET A 486 8.42 -8.04 10.73
CA MET A 486 9.00 -8.40 12.01
C MET A 486 10.43 -8.98 11.83
N GLN A 487 11.29 -8.29 11.08
CA GLN A 487 12.67 -8.68 10.76
C GLN A 487 13.65 -7.55 11.13
N PRO A 488 14.93 -7.87 11.41
CA PRO A 488 15.94 -6.85 11.60
C PRO A 488 16.08 -5.91 10.38
N PRO A 489 16.28 -4.61 10.61
CA PRO A 489 16.52 -3.93 11.88
C PRO A 489 15.25 -3.39 12.60
N TYR A 490 14.03 -3.58 12.06
CA TYR A 490 12.82 -3.17 12.76
C TYR A 490 12.63 -3.93 14.08
N PHE A 491 12.80 -5.24 14.01
CA PHE A 491 12.65 -6.14 15.14
C PHE A 491 13.73 -7.23 15.14
N ASP A 492 14.47 -7.33 16.24
CA ASP A 492 15.37 -8.45 16.52
C ASP A 492 15.11 -8.96 17.94
N ALA A 493 14.68 -10.22 18.04
CA ALA A 493 14.41 -10.84 19.32
C ALA A 493 15.64 -10.87 20.28
N GLN A 494 16.84 -10.66 19.78
CA GLN A 494 18.10 -10.62 20.53
C GLN A 494 18.66 -9.20 20.74
N ALA A 495 18.09 -8.17 20.11
CA ALA A 495 18.49 -6.78 20.30
C ALA A 495 18.00 -6.23 21.66
N ASP A 496 18.60 -5.12 22.09
CA ASP A 496 18.16 -4.44 23.30
C ASP A 496 16.78 -3.76 23.11
N ASP A 497 16.12 -3.50 24.24
CA ASP A 497 14.77 -2.94 24.24
C ASP A 497 14.70 -1.55 23.58
N ALA A 498 15.73 -0.71 23.73
CA ALA A 498 15.73 0.62 23.13
C ALA A 498 15.58 0.55 21.60
N LEU A 499 16.27 -0.42 20.95
CA LEU A 499 16.16 -0.62 19.51
C LEU A 499 14.79 -1.17 19.10
N ASN A 500 14.29 -2.18 19.80
CA ASN A 500 13.01 -2.81 19.47
C ASN A 500 11.82 -1.86 19.72
N TYR A 501 11.81 -1.12 20.84
CA TYR A 501 10.74 -0.16 21.10
C TYR A 501 10.83 1.07 20.20
N GLY A 502 12.04 1.53 19.85
CA GLY A 502 12.24 2.64 18.90
C GLY A 502 11.93 2.26 17.46
N GLY A 503 12.23 1.03 17.06
CA GLY A 503 11.94 0.48 15.73
C GLY A 503 10.50 -0.04 15.65
N ILE A 504 10.32 -1.36 15.78
CA ILE A 504 9.00 -1.99 15.62
C ILE A 504 7.98 -1.52 16.66
N GLY A 505 8.41 -1.15 17.88
CA GLY A 505 7.50 -0.62 18.90
C GLY A 505 6.81 0.67 18.46
N ALA A 506 7.53 1.58 17.80
CA ALA A 506 6.96 2.79 17.22
C ALA A 506 5.96 2.46 16.11
N VAL A 507 6.23 1.45 15.26
CA VAL A 507 5.29 0.97 14.23
C VAL A 507 4.04 0.35 14.87
N ILE A 508 4.19 -0.49 15.90
CA ILE A 508 3.05 -1.07 16.63
C ILE A 508 2.19 0.04 17.28
N GLY A 509 2.85 1.02 17.88
CA GLY A 509 2.18 2.19 18.45
C GLY A 509 1.41 2.98 17.40
N HIS A 510 2.00 3.19 16.22
CA HIS A 510 1.39 3.84 15.07
C HIS A 510 0.09 3.11 14.66
N GLU A 511 0.15 1.80 14.43
CA GLU A 511 -1.05 1.03 14.06
C GLU A 511 -2.13 1.06 15.16
N MET A 512 -1.75 1.02 16.43
CA MET A 512 -2.70 1.18 17.53
C MET A 512 -3.38 2.55 17.52
N LEU A 513 -2.63 3.60 17.21
CA LEU A 513 -3.14 4.96 17.19
C LEU A 513 -4.03 5.26 15.99
N HIS A 514 -3.96 4.47 14.91
CA HIS A 514 -4.98 4.52 13.86
C HIS A 514 -6.39 4.21 14.39
N GLY A 515 -6.51 3.44 15.46
CA GLY A 515 -7.79 3.25 16.15
C GLY A 515 -8.34 4.54 16.80
N PHE A 516 -7.51 5.57 16.97
CA PHE A 516 -7.79 6.80 17.69
C PHE A 516 -7.44 8.06 16.88
N ASP A 517 -7.07 7.95 15.61
CA ASP A 517 -6.81 9.06 14.70
C ASP A 517 -8.12 9.76 14.25
N ASP A 518 -8.04 10.67 13.27
CA ASP A 518 -9.20 11.43 12.77
C ASP A 518 -10.28 10.54 12.13
N GLN A 519 -9.90 9.36 11.60
CA GLN A 519 -10.79 8.38 10.97
C GLN A 519 -11.17 7.25 11.94
N GLY A 520 -10.18 6.56 12.50
CA GLY A 520 -10.42 5.43 13.38
C GLY A 520 -11.19 5.81 14.65
N SER A 521 -11.04 7.04 15.14
CA SER A 521 -11.81 7.56 16.28
C SER A 521 -13.32 7.66 16.02
N ARG A 522 -13.77 7.46 14.80
CA ARG A 522 -15.19 7.46 14.40
C ARG A 522 -15.83 6.06 14.48
N PHE A 523 -15.03 5.03 14.71
CA PHE A 523 -15.48 3.65 14.86
C PHE A 523 -15.42 3.22 16.32
N ASP A 524 -16.46 2.56 16.79
CA ASP A 524 -16.56 2.06 18.16
C ASP A 524 -15.71 0.79 18.41
N ALA A 525 -15.85 0.19 19.58
CA ALA A 525 -15.13 -1.02 19.98
C ALA A 525 -15.49 -2.25 19.16
N GLU A 526 -16.66 -2.29 18.56
CA GLU A 526 -17.18 -3.35 17.70
C GLU A 526 -16.84 -3.12 16.22
N GLY A 527 -16.26 -1.95 15.86
CA GLY A 527 -15.93 -1.55 14.49
C GLY A 527 -17.06 -0.85 13.75
N ASN A 528 -18.13 -0.45 14.43
CA ASN A 528 -19.23 0.27 13.79
C ASN A 528 -18.92 1.76 13.69
N LEU A 529 -19.22 2.38 12.56
CA LEU A 529 -19.20 3.82 12.36
C LEU A 529 -20.23 4.49 13.27
N ARG A 530 -19.78 4.98 14.40
CA ARG A 530 -20.61 5.52 15.47
C ARG A 530 -19.84 6.58 16.26
N ASP A 531 -20.46 7.74 16.49
CA ASP A 531 -19.89 8.73 17.39
C ASP A 531 -20.03 8.25 18.86
N TRP A 532 -18.88 8.05 19.51
CA TRP A 532 -18.77 7.60 20.90
C TRP A 532 -18.13 8.66 21.81
N TRP A 533 -17.84 9.84 21.25
CA TRP A 533 -17.25 10.96 21.95
C TRP A 533 -18.31 11.83 22.61
N THR A 534 -17.97 12.50 23.73
CA THR A 534 -18.76 13.67 24.13
C THR A 534 -18.49 14.81 23.14
N GLY A 535 -19.48 15.68 22.93
CA GLY A 535 -19.32 16.81 22.00
C GLY A 535 -18.21 17.78 22.42
N THR A 536 -17.90 17.87 23.72
CA THR A 536 -16.78 18.68 24.23
C THR A 536 -15.44 18.04 23.90
N ASP A 537 -15.31 16.72 24.11
CA ASP A 537 -14.07 16.00 23.86
C ASP A 537 -13.75 15.96 22.37
N ARG A 538 -14.76 15.77 21.50
CA ARG A 538 -14.58 15.87 20.05
C ARG A 538 -14.00 17.23 19.65
N LYS A 539 -14.55 18.34 20.15
CA LYS A 539 -14.01 19.69 19.88
C LYS A 539 -12.59 19.86 20.40
N GLN A 540 -12.26 19.26 21.56
CA GLN A 540 -10.91 19.32 22.12
C GLN A 540 -9.92 18.50 21.26
N PHE A 541 -10.32 17.35 20.76
CA PHE A 541 -9.55 16.55 19.82
C PHE A 541 -9.31 17.31 18.51
N ASP A 542 -10.39 17.84 17.90
CA ASP A 542 -10.30 18.56 16.63
C ASP A 542 -9.38 19.79 16.74
N ALA A 543 -9.44 20.54 17.86
CA ALA A 543 -8.56 21.68 18.08
C ALA A 543 -7.08 21.30 18.20
N ARG A 544 -6.76 20.10 18.72
CA ARG A 544 -5.39 19.58 18.82
C ARG A 544 -4.89 19.08 17.48
N THR A 545 -5.74 18.34 16.77
CA THR A 545 -5.38 17.81 15.44
C THR A 545 -5.24 18.92 14.40
N GLU A 546 -6.00 20.02 14.52
CA GLU A 546 -5.83 21.22 13.68
C GLU A 546 -4.42 21.84 13.84
N LYS A 547 -3.84 21.83 15.06
CA LYS A 547 -2.46 22.29 15.24
C LYS A 547 -1.46 21.40 14.51
N LEU A 548 -1.68 20.09 14.53
CA LEU A 548 -0.84 19.13 13.82
C LEU A 548 -0.96 19.32 12.30
N MET A 549 -2.18 19.46 11.81
CA MET A 549 -2.46 19.75 10.40
C MET A 549 -1.70 20.99 9.92
N LYS A 550 -1.79 22.10 10.67
CA LYS A 550 -1.07 23.35 10.36
C LYS A 550 0.46 23.19 10.41
N GLN A 551 0.98 22.34 11.30
CA GLN A 551 2.40 22.02 11.34
C GLN A 551 2.85 21.38 10.04
N PHE A 552 2.10 20.41 9.51
CA PHE A 552 2.45 19.71 8.29
C PHE A 552 2.19 20.55 7.04
N ASP A 553 1.15 21.39 7.00
CA ASP A 553 0.90 22.35 5.93
C ASP A 553 2.08 23.33 5.71
N ALA A 554 2.86 23.58 6.75
CA ALA A 554 4.03 24.47 6.66
C ALA A 554 5.26 23.82 6.02
N TYR A 555 5.28 22.50 5.85
CA TYR A 555 6.41 21.79 5.26
C TYR A 555 6.36 21.80 3.72
N VAL A 556 7.51 22.07 3.10
CA VAL A 556 7.69 22.13 1.64
C VAL A 556 8.74 21.10 1.23
N PRO A 557 8.35 19.86 0.86
CA PRO A 557 9.27 18.78 0.54
C PRO A 557 10.04 18.98 -0.76
N ILE A 558 9.42 19.57 -1.78
CA ILE A 558 9.98 19.69 -3.12
C ILE A 558 9.32 20.85 -3.89
N ASP A 559 10.10 21.56 -4.69
CA ASP A 559 9.68 22.73 -5.46
C ASP A 559 8.95 23.76 -4.56
N ASP A 560 7.70 24.08 -4.87
CA ASP A 560 6.76 24.91 -4.10
C ASP A 560 5.56 24.08 -3.57
N LEU A 561 5.69 22.75 -3.56
CA LEU A 561 4.61 21.85 -3.11
C LEU A 561 4.64 21.72 -1.59
N HIS A 562 3.58 22.17 -0.95
CA HIS A 562 3.33 21.94 0.47
C HIS A 562 2.73 20.54 0.70
N ILE A 563 3.02 19.97 1.86
CA ILE A 563 2.26 18.80 2.33
C ILE A 563 0.82 19.24 2.55
N ASN A 564 -0.14 18.42 2.16
CA ASN A 564 -1.54 18.63 2.52
C ASN A 564 -1.76 18.02 3.91
N GLY A 565 -1.70 18.85 4.94
CA GLY A 565 -1.83 18.41 6.33
C GLY A 565 -3.18 17.75 6.65
N LYS A 566 -4.26 18.08 5.91
CA LYS A 566 -5.55 17.39 6.05
C LYS A 566 -5.52 16.00 5.43
N LEU A 567 -4.90 15.82 4.27
CA LEU A 567 -4.75 14.51 3.64
C LEU A 567 -3.91 13.57 4.51
N THR A 568 -2.83 14.10 5.11
CA THR A 568 -1.89 13.30 5.90
C THR A 568 -2.22 13.25 7.40
N LEU A 569 -3.37 13.78 7.83
CA LEU A 569 -3.67 13.99 9.25
C LEU A 569 -3.68 12.70 10.07
N GLY A 570 -4.32 11.65 9.59
CA GLY A 570 -4.40 10.36 10.30
C GLY A 570 -3.02 9.76 10.53
N GLU A 571 -2.19 9.74 9.48
CA GLU A 571 -0.80 9.27 9.55
C GLU A 571 0.03 10.09 10.54
N ASN A 572 -0.12 11.41 10.50
CA ASN A 572 0.62 12.31 11.40
C ASN A 572 0.20 12.13 12.87
N ILE A 573 -1.09 11.88 13.14
CA ILE A 573 -1.59 11.57 14.48
C ILE A 573 -1.02 10.23 14.97
N ALA A 574 -1.06 9.22 14.10
CA ALA A 574 -0.55 7.89 14.40
C ALA A 574 0.97 7.89 14.65
N ASP A 575 1.75 8.62 13.85
CA ASP A 575 3.19 8.79 14.07
C ASP A 575 3.51 9.47 15.40
N LEU A 576 2.86 10.60 15.70
CA LEU A 576 3.11 11.35 16.94
C LEU A 576 2.70 10.55 18.17
N GLY A 577 1.49 10.03 18.19
CA GLY A 577 0.95 9.28 19.31
C GLY A 577 1.63 7.91 19.46
N GLY A 578 1.89 7.22 18.35
CA GLY A 578 2.58 5.92 18.34
C GLY A 578 3.99 6.00 18.92
N LEU A 579 4.76 7.02 18.53
CA LEU A 579 6.09 7.25 19.10
C LEU A 579 6.04 7.56 20.61
N GLN A 580 5.04 8.33 21.05
CA GLN A 580 4.85 8.62 22.47
C GLN A 580 4.48 7.37 23.28
N VAL A 581 3.59 6.53 22.75
CA VAL A 581 3.19 5.26 23.40
C VAL A 581 4.36 4.29 23.46
N ALA A 582 5.14 4.20 22.37
CA ALA A 582 6.35 3.35 22.33
C ALA A 582 7.40 3.81 23.35
N TRP A 583 7.59 5.12 23.51
CA TRP A 583 8.48 5.68 24.53
C TRP A 583 8.03 5.33 25.96
N ASP A 584 6.74 5.44 26.27
CA ASP A 584 6.23 5.10 27.58
C ASP A 584 6.33 3.60 27.87
N ALA A 585 6.03 2.77 26.87
CA ALA A 585 6.21 1.33 26.97
C ALA A 585 7.69 0.94 27.20
N PHE A 586 8.60 1.60 26.49
CA PHE A 586 10.05 1.44 26.68
C PHE A 586 10.47 1.80 28.12
N LYS A 587 10.02 2.94 28.67
CA LYS A 587 10.31 3.33 30.06
C LYS A 587 9.80 2.31 31.07
N LEU A 588 8.58 1.79 30.87
CA LEU A 588 8.00 0.77 31.73
C LEU A 588 8.80 -0.53 31.69
N ALA A 589 9.13 -1.00 30.49
CA ALA A 589 9.88 -2.24 30.28
C ALA A 589 11.31 -2.19 30.85
N THR A 590 11.93 -1.00 30.86
CA THR A 590 13.32 -0.83 31.26
C THR A 590 13.47 -0.16 32.65
N SER A 591 12.40 0.02 33.40
CA SER A 591 12.39 0.72 34.69
C SER A 591 13.38 0.16 35.71
N ASN A 592 13.70 -1.14 35.63
CA ASN A 592 14.65 -1.85 36.51
C ASN A 592 16.01 -2.10 35.84
N GLN A 593 16.26 -1.55 34.65
CA GLN A 593 17.53 -1.74 33.91
C GLN A 593 18.50 -0.60 34.19
N SER A 594 19.82 -0.90 34.12
CA SER A 594 20.85 0.12 34.20
C SER A 594 20.81 1.06 32.99
N PRO A 595 20.93 2.39 33.18
CA PRO A 595 20.93 3.34 32.06
C PRO A 595 22.29 3.41 31.32
N GLU A 596 23.00 2.30 31.22
CA GLU A 596 24.33 2.24 30.59
C GLU A 596 24.29 2.65 29.12
N LYS A 597 25.34 3.40 28.72
CA LYS A 597 25.56 3.72 27.30
C LYS A 597 26.01 2.47 26.55
N ARG A 598 25.45 2.29 25.35
CA ARG A 598 25.90 1.31 24.35
C ARG A 598 26.17 2.03 23.04
N ASP A 599 27.23 1.67 22.34
CA ASP A 599 27.64 2.34 21.09
C ASP A 599 27.83 3.87 21.25
N GLY A 600 28.19 4.33 22.45
CA GLY A 600 28.35 5.77 22.78
C GLY A 600 27.03 6.50 23.13
N PHE A 601 25.87 5.88 22.98
CA PHE A 601 24.54 6.48 23.18
C PHE A 601 23.85 6.01 24.45
N THR A 602 23.10 6.91 25.10
CA THR A 602 22.19 6.54 26.18
C THR A 602 21.03 5.70 25.68
N PRO A 603 20.32 4.93 26.52
CA PRO A 603 19.13 4.19 26.11
C PRO A 603 18.06 5.08 25.43
N ALA A 604 17.87 6.30 25.93
CA ALA A 604 16.96 7.28 25.33
C ALA A 604 17.39 7.70 23.91
N GLN A 605 18.69 8.00 23.73
CA GLN A 605 19.21 8.33 22.42
C GLN A 605 19.08 7.15 21.44
N ARG A 606 19.37 5.94 21.88
CA ARG A 606 19.24 4.71 21.07
C ARG A 606 17.81 4.48 20.62
N PHE A 607 16.83 4.73 21.48
CA PHE A 607 15.40 4.65 21.14
C PHE A 607 15.05 5.60 19.99
N PHE A 608 15.38 6.88 20.11
CA PHE A 608 15.05 7.86 19.07
C PHE A 608 15.86 7.65 17.79
N LEU A 609 17.12 7.22 17.89
CA LEU A 609 17.95 6.91 16.73
C LEU A 609 17.41 5.68 15.98
N SER A 610 16.97 4.63 16.69
CA SER A 610 16.34 3.47 16.07
C SER A 610 15.05 3.87 15.34
N PHE A 611 14.23 4.71 15.96
CA PHE A 611 13.04 5.28 15.29
C PHE A 611 13.41 6.02 14.01
N ALA A 612 14.37 6.94 14.07
CA ALA A 612 14.75 7.73 12.89
C ALA A 612 15.37 6.87 11.78
N GLN A 613 16.17 5.87 12.14
CA GLN A 613 16.79 4.95 11.16
C GLN A 613 15.77 3.99 10.53
N SER A 614 14.65 3.71 11.18
CA SER A 614 13.54 2.96 10.59
C SER A 614 12.87 3.70 9.42
N TRP A 615 13.01 5.02 9.37
CA TRP A 615 12.46 5.88 8.32
C TRP A 615 13.47 6.27 7.24
N ARG A 616 14.70 5.72 7.24
CA ARG A 616 15.68 6.06 6.21
C ARG A 616 15.12 5.79 4.82
N THR A 617 15.02 6.85 4.05
CA THR A 617 14.39 6.81 2.72
C THR A 617 14.94 7.94 1.87
N GLN A 618 15.22 7.66 0.61
CA GLN A 618 15.42 8.66 -0.42
C GLN A 618 14.52 8.35 -1.63
N GLN A 619 14.12 9.40 -2.35
CA GLN A 619 13.14 9.30 -3.43
C GLN A 619 13.59 10.10 -4.64
N ARG A 620 13.23 9.63 -5.84
CA ARG A 620 13.37 10.42 -7.06
C ARG A 620 12.38 11.59 -7.03
N PRO A 621 12.73 12.73 -7.62
CA PRO A 621 11.87 13.92 -7.59
C PRO A 621 10.44 13.68 -8.08
N GLU A 622 10.27 12.86 -9.12
CA GLU A 622 8.96 12.50 -9.67
C GLU A 622 8.12 11.72 -8.66
N ALA A 623 8.72 10.72 -8.01
CA ALA A 623 8.05 9.92 -6.98
C ALA A 623 7.68 10.77 -5.76
N LEU A 624 8.56 11.68 -5.35
CA LEU A 624 8.28 12.59 -4.23
C LEU A 624 7.12 13.56 -4.56
N ARG A 625 7.07 14.11 -5.80
CA ARG A 625 5.93 14.94 -6.23
C ARG A 625 4.63 14.15 -6.24
N LEU A 626 4.66 12.92 -6.76
CA LEU A 626 3.50 12.03 -6.77
C LEU A 626 3.00 11.77 -5.34
N GLN A 627 3.91 11.46 -4.42
CA GLN A 627 3.58 11.23 -3.02
C GLN A 627 2.92 12.45 -2.39
N VAL A 628 3.54 13.62 -2.47
CA VAL A 628 3.00 14.87 -1.88
C VAL A 628 1.61 15.22 -2.41
N GLN A 629 1.34 14.89 -3.68
CA GLN A 629 0.07 15.23 -4.32
C GLN A 629 -1.05 14.23 -4.08
N SER A 630 -0.75 12.97 -3.78
CA SER A 630 -1.77 11.91 -3.82
C SER A 630 -1.69 10.88 -2.70
N ASN A 631 -0.68 10.92 -1.83
CA ASN A 631 -0.51 9.93 -0.76
C ASN A 631 -0.89 10.55 0.60
N GLU A 632 -1.52 9.75 1.44
CA GLU A 632 -1.87 10.10 2.82
C GLU A 632 -0.67 10.07 3.77
N HIS A 633 0.46 9.51 3.35
CA HIS A 633 1.71 9.51 4.11
C HIS A 633 2.58 10.71 3.73
N ALA A 634 2.98 11.52 4.70
CA ALA A 634 3.99 12.55 4.52
C ALA A 634 5.35 11.91 4.12
N PRO A 635 6.25 12.63 3.41
CA PRO A 635 7.58 12.11 3.14
C PRO A 635 8.36 11.79 4.44
N ALA A 636 9.18 10.74 4.41
CA ALA A 636 9.82 10.11 5.56
C ALA A 636 10.55 11.10 6.50
N LYS A 637 11.25 12.11 5.95
CA LYS A 637 11.88 13.17 6.75
C LYS A 637 10.88 13.82 7.71
N TYR A 638 9.68 14.12 7.26
CA TYR A 638 8.66 14.82 8.08
C TYR A 638 7.93 13.87 9.02
N ARG A 639 7.93 12.57 8.73
CA ARG A 639 7.46 11.52 9.66
C ARG A 639 8.42 11.29 10.82
N VAL A 640 9.68 11.71 10.70
CA VAL A 640 10.67 11.75 11.79
C VAL A 640 10.64 13.10 12.48
N ASP A 641 11.02 14.17 11.76
CA ASP A 641 11.24 15.50 12.33
C ASP A 641 9.95 16.12 12.90
N GLY A 642 8.80 15.84 12.28
CA GLY A 642 7.50 16.31 12.72
C GLY A 642 7.14 15.83 14.14
N PRO A 643 7.04 14.51 14.39
CA PRO A 643 6.77 13.96 15.70
C PRO A 643 7.83 14.34 16.76
N VAL A 644 9.13 14.08 16.51
CA VAL A 644 10.17 14.27 17.53
C VAL A 644 10.28 15.72 18.00
N SER A 645 10.01 16.71 17.14
CA SER A 645 10.06 18.11 17.49
C SER A 645 9.00 18.52 18.55
N ASN A 646 7.96 17.71 18.74
CA ASN A 646 6.94 17.92 19.75
C ASN A 646 7.23 17.22 21.10
N LEU A 647 8.24 16.33 21.16
CA LEU A 647 8.52 15.50 22.34
C LEU A 647 9.57 16.14 23.25
N PRO A 648 9.19 16.52 24.50
CA PRO A 648 10.17 16.99 25.47
C PRO A 648 11.22 15.94 25.84
N GLU A 649 10.88 14.66 25.75
CA GLU A 649 11.77 13.53 25.98
C GLU A 649 12.91 13.47 24.96
N PHE A 650 12.60 13.73 23.69
CA PHE A 650 13.60 13.88 22.64
C PHE A 650 14.52 15.08 22.91
N ALA A 651 13.91 16.23 23.20
CA ALA A 651 14.68 17.44 23.51
C ALA A 651 15.63 17.23 24.71
N SER A 652 15.18 16.50 25.74
CA SER A 652 16.03 16.11 26.87
C SER A 652 17.14 15.16 26.49
N ALA A 653 16.85 14.11 25.68
CA ALA A 653 17.83 13.08 25.28
C ALA A 653 19.01 13.66 24.47
N PHE A 654 18.74 14.67 23.63
CA PHE A 654 19.75 15.30 22.76
C PHE A 654 20.17 16.71 23.22
N THR A 655 19.66 17.18 24.37
CA THR A 655 19.93 18.51 24.94
C THR A 655 19.54 19.64 23.98
N CYS A 656 18.37 19.48 23.32
CA CYS A 656 17.83 20.48 22.42
C CYS A 656 17.00 21.52 23.19
N ALA A 657 17.09 22.79 22.75
CA ALA A 657 16.33 23.89 23.34
C ALA A 657 15.85 24.87 22.24
N PRO A 658 14.72 25.54 22.43
CA PRO A 658 14.32 26.62 21.53
C PRO A 658 15.42 27.72 21.44
N PRO A 659 15.70 28.27 20.25
CA PRO A 659 14.91 28.18 19.02
C PRO A 659 15.37 27.08 18.02
N GLN A 660 16.04 26.03 18.50
CA GLN A 660 16.48 24.95 17.62
C GLN A 660 15.27 24.26 16.96
N PRO A 661 15.33 23.89 15.66
CA PRO A 661 14.19 23.36 14.91
C PRO A 661 13.52 22.12 15.53
N MET A 662 14.33 21.21 16.14
CA MET A 662 13.84 19.98 16.76
C MET A 662 13.40 20.17 18.23
N ALA A 663 13.29 21.41 18.72
CA ALA A 663 12.78 21.73 20.07
C ALA A 663 11.72 22.83 19.99
N ARG A 664 10.49 22.45 19.64
CA ARG A 664 9.39 23.41 19.59
C ARG A 664 9.10 24.02 20.96
N PRO A 665 8.83 25.35 21.02
CA PRO A 665 8.34 26.00 22.25
C PRO A 665 7.10 25.31 22.78
N GLN A 666 6.90 25.32 24.10
CA GLN A 666 5.81 24.60 24.77
C GLN A 666 4.42 24.97 24.22
N ASP A 667 4.16 26.24 23.91
CA ASP A 667 2.91 26.74 23.34
C ASP A 667 2.65 26.28 21.89
N GLN A 668 3.71 25.91 21.18
CA GLN A 668 3.65 25.42 19.79
C GLN A 668 3.67 23.89 19.71
N ARG A 669 3.95 23.17 20.80
CA ARG A 669 3.93 21.70 20.79
C ARG A 669 2.52 21.18 20.58
N VAL A 670 2.44 20.15 19.76
CA VAL A 670 1.20 19.39 19.57
C VAL A 670 1.17 18.26 20.58
N VAL A 671 0.13 18.25 21.41
CA VAL A 671 -0.14 17.20 22.38
C VAL A 671 -1.58 16.76 22.18
N ILE A 672 -1.76 15.52 21.72
CA ILE A 672 -3.07 14.92 21.48
C ILE A 672 -3.32 13.86 22.55
N TRP A 673 -2.43 12.87 22.61
CA TRP A 673 -2.49 11.73 23.53
C TRP A 673 -1.53 11.83 24.71
#